data_ffc4ad265ddc7ddae27fe72c8592a05c
#
_entry.id   ffc4ad265ddc7ddae27fe72c8592a05c
#
_cell.length_a   1.000
_cell.length_b   1.000
_cell.length_c   1.000
_cell.angle_alpha   90.00
_cell.angle_beta   90.00
_cell.angle_gamma   90.00
#
_symmetry.space_group_name_H-M   'P 1'
#
loop_
_entity.id
_entity.type
_entity.pdbx_description
1 polymer ?
#
loop_
_entity_poly.entity_id
_entity_poly.type
_entity_poly.pdbx_seq_one_letter_code
_entity_poly.pdbx_strand_id
1 'polypeptide(L)'
;MGKLFKYLRQHAGVVLAIIVVLFVQAFCDLSLPTYTSDIVNVGIQQSGIDEEIPENISEEEMNRLLLFVSEDDRQDIQDAYEKSSESFDYDGEVLTLKDSVKSDNEKLDALTEEMKLPMMLTDGFENGSDTTEQMEGQLKEQMSQVPGIEKMSVFDIFGMMDDTQRAAIVDKITEQMDKMPDSILDQAAISYVKSTYEQIGLDTGHMSTVYILKTGAKMLGLAALGMAASILACLMASRVGAKVGRGLRRDTFRKVIGFSNAEFDKFSTASLITRSTNDIQQIQFLTVMILRIVLYAPVMAIGGILKVSKTNVDMFWIIGLAVLLIVMVVAVLFIVVMPKFKIVQNMVDKLNLVSREILTGLPVIRAFHTEKHEEERFDKANKDLTKLNLFVNRAMTFMMPTMMLVMNGITVLIVWVGGHSINDGAMQVGDMMAFIQYAMQIIMSFLMICMISVMLPRAAVSAERVDEVLKSETKIHDPKDPKTLPKNGKGEVAFEHVSFHYPGAEEDVLHDITFTAKPGETTAFIGSTGCGKSTLVNLIPRFYDVTEGKITIDGQDVRDLTQHELRDKLGYVPQKGVLFSGNIASNIMFGNPAGSEQEMTEAAQIAQAVEFIDTKPERYKSPISQGGANVSGGQKQRLSIARAIAKHPDVYIFDDSFSALDYKTDTVLRSALKEKTTDSVVLIVAQRISTILHAEQIIVLDDGKIVGKGTHEELLKTCDAYYQIAASQLSESELKEAMKEED
;
A
#
# COMPACT_ATOMS: atom_id res chain seq x y z
N MET A 1 8.34 10.04 -0.72
CA MET A 1 8.07 9.75 0.70
C MET A 1 7.51 10.96 1.48
N GLY A 2 8.09 12.17 1.45
CA GLY A 2 7.61 13.32 2.24
C GLY A 2 6.12 13.69 2.05
N LYS A 3 5.59 13.58 0.81
CA LYS A 3 4.16 13.85 0.57
C LYS A 3 3.24 12.78 1.12
N LEU A 4 3.67 11.51 1.19
CA LEU A 4 2.90 10.45 1.85
C LEU A 4 2.66 10.79 3.32
N PHE A 5 3.70 11.30 4.01
CA PHE A 5 3.56 11.80 5.39
C PHE A 5 2.57 12.96 5.50
N LYS A 6 2.49 13.85 4.50
CA LYS A 6 1.49 14.93 4.48
C LYS A 6 0.06 14.40 4.47
N TYR A 7 -0.22 13.36 3.65
CA TYR A 7 -1.55 12.73 3.62
C TYR A 7 -1.84 11.93 4.89
N LEU A 8 -0.84 11.23 5.44
CA LEU A 8 -0.99 10.51 6.72
C LEU A 8 -1.23 11.48 7.90
N ARG A 9 -0.56 12.64 7.91
CA ARG A 9 -0.76 13.68 8.94
C ARG A 9 -2.21 14.17 9.01
N GLN A 10 -2.92 14.22 7.87
CA GLN A 10 -4.34 14.56 7.85
C GLN A 10 -5.22 13.53 8.57
N HIS A 11 -4.70 12.33 8.83
CA HIS A 11 -5.39 11.22 9.50
C HIS A 11 -4.68 10.80 10.80
N ALA A 12 -3.87 11.69 11.40
CA ALA A 12 -3.03 11.39 12.57
C ALA A 12 -3.82 10.79 13.73
N GLY A 13 -5.03 11.27 14.02
CA GLY A 13 -5.88 10.70 15.07
C GLY A 13 -6.28 9.26 14.80
N VAL A 14 -6.57 8.89 13.54
CA VAL A 14 -6.88 7.50 13.17
C VAL A 14 -5.62 6.63 13.22
N VAL A 15 -4.46 7.17 12.82
CA VAL A 15 -3.17 6.46 12.90
C VAL A 15 -2.83 6.16 14.37
N LEU A 16 -3.03 7.13 15.27
CA LEU A 16 -2.83 6.93 16.71
C LEU A 16 -3.78 5.85 17.26
N ALA A 17 -5.05 5.88 16.86
CA ALA A 17 -6.00 4.84 17.26
C ALA A 17 -5.60 3.45 16.74
N ILE A 18 -5.06 3.35 15.51
CA ILE A 18 -4.50 2.08 14.98
C ILE A 18 -3.36 1.59 15.88
N ILE A 19 -2.45 2.47 16.28
CA ILE A 19 -1.32 2.12 17.16
C ILE A 19 -1.85 1.54 18.47
N VAL A 20 -2.80 2.21 19.12
CA VAL A 20 -3.39 1.72 20.38
C VAL A 20 -4.05 0.34 20.20
N VAL A 21 -4.82 0.16 19.14
CA VAL A 21 -5.47 -1.13 18.85
C VAL A 21 -4.44 -2.23 18.57
N LEU A 22 -3.33 -1.92 17.88
CA LEU A 22 -2.25 -2.87 17.64
C LEU A 22 -1.50 -3.24 18.93
N PHE A 23 -1.36 -2.31 19.87
CA PHE A 23 -0.82 -2.63 21.20
C PHE A 23 -1.75 -3.57 21.97
N VAL A 24 -3.08 -3.36 21.93
CA VAL A 24 -4.06 -4.27 22.53
C VAL A 24 -3.98 -5.65 21.88
N GLN A 25 -3.91 -5.71 20.55
CA GLN A 25 -3.73 -6.97 19.83
C GLN A 25 -2.45 -7.69 20.25
N ALA A 26 -1.31 -6.97 20.27
CA ALA A 26 -0.03 -7.55 20.65
C ALA A 26 -0.02 -8.04 22.11
N PHE A 27 -0.66 -7.32 23.02
CA PHE A 27 -0.83 -7.77 24.41
C PHE A 27 -1.63 -9.07 24.49
N CYS A 28 -2.75 -9.17 23.76
CA CYS A 28 -3.53 -10.41 23.71
C CYS A 28 -2.69 -11.57 23.15
N ASP A 29 -2.02 -11.36 22.02
CA ASP A 29 -1.24 -12.41 21.34
C ASP A 29 -0.04 -12.87 22.19
N LEU A 30 0.62 -11.96 22.92
CA LEU A 30 1.74 -12.25 23.82
C LEU A 30 1.30 -12.85 25.17
N SER A 31 0.03 -12.77 25.53
CA SER A 31 -0.46 -13.37 26.77
C SER A 31 -0.91 -14.82 26.58
N LEU A 32 -1.23 -15.25 25.35
CA LEU A 32 -1.68 -16.62 25.08
C LEU A 32 -0.69 -17.71 25.48
N PRO A 33 0.63 -17.58 25.19
CA PRO A 33 1.62 -18.57 25.60
C PRO A 33 1.71 -18.74 27.12
N THR A 34 1.55 -17.66 27.91
CA THR A 34 1.52 -17.74 29.38
C THR A 34 0.37 -18.62 29.85
N TYR A 35 -0.84 -18.39 29.35
CA TYR A 35 -1.98 -19.24 29.71
C TYR A 35 -1.84 -20.68 29.24
N THR A 36 -1.11 -20.93 28.15
CA THR A 36 -0.79 -22.31 27.72
C THR A 36 0.15 -22.97 28.75
N SER A 37 1.16 -22.24 29.25
CA SER A 37 2.02 -22.68 30.36
C SER A 37 1.19 -22.99 31.59
N ASP A 38 0.31 -22.07 32.02
CA ASP A 38 -0.54 -22.27 33.19
C ASP A 38 -1.44 -23.52 33.11
N ILE A 39 -2.02 -23.79 31.93
CA ILE A 39 -2.84 -25.00 31.72
C ILE A 39 -1.99 -26.26 31.88
N VAL A 40 -0.74 -26.25 31.38
CA VAL A 40 0.14 -27.43 31.46
C VAL A 40 0.72 -27.57 32.86
N ASN A 41 1.31 -26.54 33.42
CA ASN A 41 1.98 -26.59 34.71
C ASN A 41 0.94 -26.76 35.84
N VAL A 42 0.04 -25.78 36.00
CA VAL A 42 -0.92 -25.76 37.10
C VAL A 42 -2.08 -26.72 36.80
N GLY A 43 -2.69 -26.62 35.61
CA GLY A 43 -3.87 -27.40 35.27
C GLY A 43 -3.64 -28.91 35.22
N ILE A 44 -2.57 -29.35 34.54
CA ILE A 44 -2.31 -30.77 34.27
C ILE A 44 -1.34 -31.34 35.30
N GLN A 45 -0.14 -30.74 35.48
CA GLN A 45 0.88 -31.33 36.35
C GLN A 45 0.55 -31.18 37.83
N GLN A 46 0.05 -30.01 38.21
CA GLN A 46 -0.29 -29.68 39.62
C GLN A 46 -1.76 -29.92 39.95
N SER A 47 -2.50 -30.60 39.06
CA SER A 47 -3.92 -30.94 39.31
C SER A 47 -4.84 -29.76 39.60
N GLY A 48 -4.51 -28.56 39.05
CA GLY A 48 -5.29 -27.34 39.26
C GLY A 48 -4.98 -26.59 40.57
N ILE A 49 -3.93 -26.99 41.27
CA ILE A 49 -3.47 -26.40 42.52
C ILE A 49 -2.46 -25.30 42.18
N ASP A 50 -2.81 -24.06 42.47
CA ASP A 50 -1.99 -22.84 42.22
C ASP A 50 -1.40 -22.28 43.52
N GLU A 51 -1.77 -22.89 44.65
CA GLU A 51 -1.36 -22.49 45.99
C GLU A 51 -0.11 -23.26 46.41
N GLU A 52 0.90 -22.53 46.89
CA GLU A 52 2.19 -23.11 47.36
C GLU A 52 2.06 -23.65 48.81
N ILE A 53 1.00 -23.30 49.52
CA ILE A 53 0.66 -23.83 50.85
C ILE A 53 -0.79 -24.34 50.88
N PRO A 54 -1.08 -25.38 51.65
CA PRO A 54 -2.44 -25.95 51.69
C PRO A 54 -3.47 -25.00 52.33
N GLU A 55 -4.55 -24.68 51.61
CA GLU A 55 -5.70 -23.99 52.23
C GLU A 55 -6.36 -24.83 53.30
N ASN A 56 -6.37 -26.15 53.13
CA ASN A 56 -6.95 -27.12 54.06
C ASN A 56 -5.95 -28.26 54.31
N ILE A 57 -5.67 -28.56 55.57
CA ILE A 57 -4.74 -29.60 56.02
C ILE A 57 -5.31 -30.39 57.21
N SER A 58 -5.08 -31.67 57.29
CA SER A 58 -5.47 -32.43 58.47
C SER A 58 -4.60 -32.07 59.68
N GLU A 59 -5.16 -32.11 60.91
CA GLU A 59 -4.42 -31.83 62.13
C GLU A 59 -3.23 -32.80 62.30
N GLU A 60 -3.39 -34.05 61.84
CA GLU A 60 -2.34 -35.04 61.85
C GLU A 60 -1.16 -34.61 60.97
N GLU A 61 -1.46 -34.20 59.73
CA GLU A 61 -0.46 -33.78 58.75
C GLU A 61 0.21 -32.47 59.15
N MET A 62 -0.53 -31.53 59.70
CA MET A 62 0.03 -30.31 60.28
C MET A 62 1.04 -30.65 61.42
N ASN A 63 0.71 -31.59 62.28
CA ASN A 63 1.63 -31.98 63.34
C ASN A 63 2.90 -32.68 62.80
N ARG A 64 2.80 -33.42 61.69
CA ARG A 64 3.99 -33.99 61.02
C ARG A 64 4.86 -32.90 60.41
N LEU A 65 4.29 -31.92 59.72
CA LEU A 65 4.95 -30.79 59.13
C LEU A 65 5.69 -29.95 60.17
N LEU A 66 5.05 -29.68 61.30
CA LEU A 66 5.64 -28.90 62.40
C LEU A 66 6.86 -29.57 63.06
N LEU A 67 7.12 -30.87 62.83
CA LEU A 67 8.37 -31.52 63.26
C LEU A 67 9.58 -30.97 62.56
N PHE A 68 9.45 -30.41 61.36
CA PHE A 68 10.53 -29.86 60.51
C PHE A 68 10.59 -28.33 60.56
N VAL A 69 9.73 -27.68 61.36
CA VAL A 69 9.68 -26.22 61.51
C VAL A 69 10.52 -25.77 62.70
N SER A 70 11.17 -24.59 62.64
CA SER A 70 11.85 -23.96 63.74
C SER A 70 10.90 -23.65 64.92
N GLU A 71 11.45 -23.55 66.15
CA GLU A 71 10.60 -23.24 67.32
C GLU A 71 9.97 -21.84 67.21
N ASP A 72 10.66 -20.90 66.59
CA ASP A 72 10.20 -19.51 66.40
C ASP A 72 9.05 -19.42 65.40
N ASP A 73 9.11 -20.16 64.27
CA ASP A 73 8.15 -20.08 63.18
C ASP A 73 6.92 -20.99 63.42
N ARG A 74 7.06 -21.99 64.30
CA ARG A 74 5.99 -22.98 64.60
C ARG A 74 4.72 -22.34 65.09
N GLN A 75 4.84 -21.30 65.92
CA GLN A 75 3.69 -20.59 66.44
C GLN A 75 2.98 -19.74 65.39
N ASP A 76 3.75 -19.12 64.51
CA ASP A 76 3.21 -18.30 63.42
C ASP A 76 2.41 -19.19 62.41
N ILE A 77 2.94 -20.38 62.10
CA ILE A 77 2.23 -21.37 61.23
C ILE A 77 0.96 -21.85 61.92
N GLN A 78 1.00 -22.23 63.20
CA GLN A 78 -0.20 -22.66 63.94
C GLN A 78 -1.24 -21.55 64.05
N ASP A 79 -0.84 -20.33 64.27
CA ASP A 79 -1.72 -19.16 64.39
C ASP A 79 -2.35 -18.74 63.06
N ALA A 80 -1.77 -19.18 61.93
CA ALA A 80 -2.28 -18.91 60.57
C ALA A 80 -3.49 -19.78 60.23
N TYR A 81 -3.67 -20.92 60.89
CA TYR A 81 -4.75 -21.87 60.64
C TYR A 81 -5.80 -21.83 61.75
N GLU A 82 -7.03 -22.26 61.42
CA GLU A 82 -8.14 -22.47 62.37
C GLU A 82 -8.92 -23.72 62.02
N LYS A 83 -9.74 -24.26 62.95
CA LYS A 83 -10.53 -25.43 62.70
C LYS A 83 -11.53 -25.15 61.61
N SER A 84 -11.56 -26.03 60.60
CA SER A 84 -12.48 -25.89 59.49
C SER A 84 -13.93 -26.04 59.92
N SER A 85 -14.79 -25.21 59.34
CA SER A 85 -16.25 -25.31 59.46
C SER A 85 -16.86 -26.16 58.32
N GLU A 86 -16.06 -26.60 57.35
CA GLU A 86 -16.49 -27.42 56.23
C GLU A 86 -16.42 -28.90 56.54
N SER A 87 -17.19 -29.71 55.85
CA SER A 87 -17.22 -31.17 56.02
C SER A 87 -16.35 -31.80 54.92
N PHE A 88 -15.34 -32.53 55.30
CA PHE A 88 -14.43 -33.29 54.42
C PHE A 88 -14.72 -34.79 54.54
N ASP A 89 -14.32 -35.58 53.58
CA ASP A 89 -14.42 -37.04 53.61
C ASP A 89 -13.18 -37.64 54.33
N TYR A 90 -13.01 -37.18 55.57
CA TYR A 90 -11.86 -37.53 56.42
C TYR A 90 -12.33 -37.69 57.91
N ASP A 91 -11.91 -38.77 58.55
CA ASP A 91 -12.29 -39.11 59.93
C ASP A 91 -11.57 -38.31 61.04
N GLY A 92 -10.80 -37.26 60.70
CA GLY A 92 -10.03 -36.43 61.63
C GLY A 92 -10.43 -34.94 61.57
N GLU A 93 -9.79 -34.15 62.43
CA GLU A 93 -9.96 -32.69 62.37
C GLU A 93 -9.18 -32.09 61.17
N VAL A 94 -9.80 -31.18 60.42
CA VAL A 94 -9.18 -30.42 59.31
C VAL A 94 -9.03 -28.95 59.72
N LEU A 95 -7.85 -28.40 59.45
CA LEU A 95 -7.53 -27.02 59.68
C LEU A 95 -7.61 -26.26 58.36
N THR A 96 -8.18 -25.06 58.39
CA THR A 96 -8.31 -24.17 57.23
C THR A 96 -7.48 -22.89 57.46
N LEU A 97 -6.79 -22.43 56.43
CA LEU A 97 -6.03 -21.17 56.45
C LEU A 97 -6.98 -20.00 56.64
N LYS A 98 -6.71 -19.13 57.62
CA LYS A 98 -7.54 -18.00 57.97
C LYS A 98 -7.66 -16.98 56.83
N ASP A 99 -8.84 -16.45 56.58
CA ASP A 99 -9.12 -15.44 55.57
C ASP A 99 -8.29 -14.17 55.74
N SER A 100 -7.88 -13.84 56.99
CA SER A 100 -7.01 -12.74 57.27
C SER A 100 -5.54 -12.91 56.75
N VAL A 101 -5.11 -14.14 56.59
CA VAL A 101 -3.81 -14.50 55.99
C VAL A 101 -3.94 -14.57 54.46
N LYS A 102 -4.99 -15.22 53.95
CA LYS A 102 -5.27 -15.31 52.51
C LYS A 102 -5.39 -13.97 51.82
N SER A 103 -5.88 -12.94 52.54
CA SER A 103 -6.06 -11.57 51.95
C SER A 103 -4.86 -10.65 52.11
N ASP A 104 -3.83 -11.07 52.84
CA ASP A 104 -2.59 -10.30 53.12
C ASP A 104 -1.40 -10.98 52.42
N ASN A 105 -1.05 -10.49 51.24
CA ASN A 105 0.02 -11.07 50.40
C ASN A 105 1.37 -11.12 51.17
N GLU A 106 1.72 -10.11 52.01
CA GLU A 106 2.99 -10.10 52.70
C GLU A 106 3.04 -11.24 53.75
N LYS A 107 1.92 -11.52 54.44
CA LYS A 107 1.86 -12.62 55.42
C LYS A 107 1.82 -13.98 54.71
N LEU A 108 1.11 -14.06 53.57
CA LEU A 108 1.04 -15.28 52.77
C LEU A 108 2.41 -15.68 52.22
N ASP A 109 3.15 -14.68 51.65
CA ASP A 109 4.48 -14.91 51.12
C ASP A 109 5.47 -15.33 52.23
N ALA A 110 5.42 -14.67 53.43
CA ALA A 110 6.27 -15.06 54.56
C ALA A 110 5.98 -16.48 55.04
N LEU A 111 4.67 -16.83 55.20
CA LEU A 111 4.26 -18.15 55.62
C LEU A 111 4.63 -19.23 54.58
N THR A 112 4.58 -18.89 53.30
CA THR A 112 4.97 -19.78 52.20
C THR A 112 6.46 -20.11 52.26
N GLU A 113 7.33 -19.10 52.48
CA GLU A 113 8.78 -19.33 52.62
C GLU A 113 9.11 -20.21 53.86
N GLU A 114 8.43 -20.02 54.97
CA GLU A 114 8.63 -20.78 56.21
C GLU A 114 8.14 -22.26 56.04
N MET A 115 7.12 -22.52 55.23
CA MET A 115 6.51 -23.81 55.03
C MET A 115 7.12 -24.67 53.88
N LYS A 116 7.75 -24.04 52.86
CA LYS A 116 8.25 -24.76 51.66
C LYS A 116 9.17 -25.91 51.98
N LEU A 117 10.17 -25.71 52.79
CA LEU A 117 11.14 -26.74 53.19
C LEU A 117 10.51 -27.85 54.07
N PRO A 118 9.77 -27.51 55.13
CA PRO A 118 9.01 -28.49 55.89
C PRO A 118 8.07 -29.37 55.05
N MET A 119 7.30 -28.77 54.12
CA MET A 119 6.41 -29.50 53.24
C MET A 119 7.18 -30.49 52.34
N MET A 120 8.29 -30.04 51.72
CA MET A 120 9.14 -30.90 50.90
C MET A 120 9.71 -32.08 51.70
N LEU A 121 10.16 -31.86 52.95
CA LEU A 121 10.69 -32.90 53.81
C LEU A 121 9.59 -33.91 54.17
N THR A 122 8.40 -33.41 54.53
CA THR A 122 7.25 -34.24 54.88
C THR A 122 6.84 -35.14 53.73
N ASP A 123 6.63 -34.52 52.53
CA ASP A 123 6.32 -35.27 51.30
C ASP A 123 7.38 -36.29 50.91
N GLY A 124 8.68 -35.89 50.99
CA GLY A 124 9.79 -36.77 50.67
C GLY A 124 9.94 -37.98 51.60
N PHE A 125 9.64 -37.83 52.90
CA PHE A 125 9.65 -38.94 53.87
C PHE A 125 8.36 -39.80 53.81
N GLU A 126 7.23 -39.27 53.37
CA GLU A 126 6.02 -40.04 53.16
C GLU A 126 6.05 -40.85 51.88
N ASN A 127 6.46 -40.23 50.75
CA ASN A 127 6.42 -40.81 49.41
C ASN A 127 7.71 -41.48 48.98
N GLY A 128 8.80 -41.41 49.80
CA GLY A 128 10.04 -42.10 49.56
C GLY A 128 10.84 -41.50 48.37
N SER A 129 11.56 -40.38 48.57
CA SER A 129 12.54 -39.93 47.59
C SER A 129 13.91 -40.57 47.85
N ASP A 130 14.72 -40.79 46.81
CA ASP A 130 16.07 -41.34 46.93
C ASP A 130 16.92 -40.59 47.99
N THR A 131 16.72 -39.29 48.10
CA THR A 131 17.44 -38.42 49.03
C THR A 131 16.92 -38.62 50.47
N THR A 132 15.63 -38.69 50.66
CA THR A 132 15.02 -38.88 51.99
C THR A 132 15.25 -40.34 52.50
N GLU A 133 15.23 -41.36 51.64
CA GLU A 133 15.61 -42.74 52.00
C GLU A 133 17.04 -42.84 52.49
N GLN A 134 17.99 -42.13 51.83
CA GLN A 134 19.37 -42.06 52.30
C GLN A 134 19.52 -41.31 53.66
N MET A 135 18.74 -40.21 53.84
CA MET A 135 18.69 -39.46 55.09
C MET A 135 18.10 -40.32 56.21
N GLU A 136 16.99 -41.05 55.93
CA GLU A 136 16.39 -41.98 56.86
C GLU A 136 17.37 -43.08 57.29
N GLY A 137 18.11 -43.65 56.30
CA GLY A 137 19.14 -44.64 56.60
C GLY A 137 20.26 -44.10 57.53
N GLN A 138 20.75 -42.90 57.26
CA GLN A 138 21.77 -42.24 58.08
C GLN A 138 21.26 -41.91 59.49
N LEU A 139 19.97 -41.47 59.59
CA LEU A 139 19.33 -41.14 60.88
C LEU A 139 19.16 -42.41 61.72
N LYS A 140 18.71 -43.52 61.15
CA LYS A 140 18.57 -44.83 61.83
C LYS A 140 19.92 -45.39 62.24
N GLU A 141 20.97 -45.18 61.47
CA GLU A 141 22.32 -45.59 61.79
C GLU A 141 22.88 -44.77 62.98
N GLN A 142 22.68 -43.45 63.00
CA GLN A 142 23.12 -42.57 64.10
C GLN A 142 22.39 -42.91 65.40
N MET A 143 21.12 -43.35 65.32
CA MET A 143 20.30 -43.68 66.48
C MET A 143 20.19 -45.20 66.72
N SER A 144 21.10 -45.99 66.24
CA SER A 144 21.16 -47.48 66.37
C SER A 144 21.16 -47.99 67.82
N GLN A 145 21.41 -47.15 68.79
CA GLN A 145 21.33 -47.52 70.24
C GLN A 145 19.89 -47.54 70.82
N VAL A 146 18.88 -47.07 70.04
CA VAL A 146 17.46 -47.10 70.48
C VAL A 146 16.83 -48.41 70.08
N PRO A 147 16.30 -49.19 71.04
CA PRO A 147 15.70 -50.50 70.68
C PRO A 147 14.47 -50.33 69.80
N GLY A 148 14.51 -50.97 68.60
CA GLY A 148 13.35 -51.00 67.70
C GLY A 148 13.34 -49.89 66.64
N ILE A 149 14.38 -49.08 66.52
CA ILE A 149 14.49 -47.91 65.61
C ILE A 149 14.30 -48.30 64.13
N GLU A 150 14.71 -49.55 63.75
CA GLU A 150 14.57 -50.03 62.37
C GLU A 150 13.09 -50.12 61.90
N LYS A 151 12.13 -50.22 62.81
CA LYS A 151 10.70 -50.30 62.51
C LYS A 151 9.91 -49.02 62.70
N MET A 152 10.59 -47.99 63.21
CA MET A 152 9.95 -46.69 63.48
C MET A 152 9.95 -45.85 62.21
N SER A 153 8.89 -45.07 62.04
CA SER A 153 8.83 -44.04 60.98
C SER A 153 9.75 -42.88 61.32
N VAL A 154 10.19 -42.11 60.29
CA VAL A 154 11.04 -40.93 60.51
C VAL A 154 10.29 -39.92 61.41
N PHE A 155 8.99 -39.78 61.25
CA PHE A 155 8.14 -38.90 62.08
C PHE A 155 8.18 -39.30 63.56
N ASP A 156 8.13 -40.62 63.86
CA ASP A 156 8.24 -41.09 65.22
C ASP A 156 9.62 -40.81 65.83
N ILE A 157 10.66 -40.93 65.00
CA ILE A 157 12.03 -40.64 65.41
C ILE A 157 12.19 -39.16 65.71
N PHE A 158 11.71 -38.25 64.82
CA PHE A 158 11.73 -36.80 65.05
C PHE A 158 10.87 -36.39 66.25
N GLY A 159 9.74 -37.08 66.51
CA GLY A 159 8.85 -36.84 67.63
C GLY A 159 9.50 -37.21 69.00
N MET A 160 10.50 -38.09 69.03
CA MET A 160 11.27 -38.46 70.23
C MET A 160 12.45 -37.55 70.52
N MET A 161 12.86 -36.70 69.58
CA MET A 161 13.98 -35.74 69.73
C MET A 161 13.55 -34.49 70.47
N ASP A 162 14.47 -33.90 71.23
CA ASP A 162 14.23 -32.55 71.78
C ASP A 162 14.36 -31.50 70.67
N ASP A 163 13.83 -30.31 70.87
CA ASP A 163 13.79 -29.22 69.88
C ASP A 163 15.18 -28.82 69.41
N THR A 164 16.21 -28.86 70.30
CA THR A 164 17.61 -28.52 69.97
C THR A 164 18.23 -29.54 68.98
N GLN A 165 17.89 -30.82 69.14
CA GLN A 165 18.36 -31.88 68.28
C GLN A 165 17.67 -31.83 66.90
N ARG A 166 16.38 -31.56 66.88
CA ARG A 166 15.60 -31.36 65.67
C ARG A 166 16.12 -30.17 64.84
N ALA A 167 16.29 -29.01 65.50
CA ALA A 167 16.80 -27.81 64.83
C ALA A 167 18.15 -28.06 64.21
N ALA A 168 19.09 -28.71 64.93
CA ALA A 168 20.43 -28.99 64.38
C ALA A 168 20.43 -29.91 63.14
N ILE A 169 19.42 -30.79 63.01
CA ILE A 169 19.27 -31.69 61.85
C ILE A 169 18.63 -30.89 60.72
N VAL A 170 17.56 -30.14 60.99
CA VAL A 170 16.84 -29.31 60.03
C VAL A 170 17.80 -28.26 59.44
N ASP A 171 18.56 -27.51 60.28
CA ASP A 171 19.56 -26.55 59.83
C ASP A 171 20.59 -27.17 58.87
N LYS A 172 21.06 -28.37 59.15
CA LYS A 172 22.00 -29.08 58.30
C LYS A 172 21.37 -29.50 56.93
N ILE A 173 20.11 -29.86 56.93
CA ILE A 173 19.34 -30.16 55.74
C ILE A 173 19.11 -28.88 54.94
N THR A 174 18.74 -27.78 55.57
CA THR A 174 18.56 -26.47 55.00
C THR A 174 19.85 -26.03 54.28
N GLU A 175 21.02 -26.14 54.90
CA GLU A 175 22.31 -25.76 54.30
C GLU A 175 22.66 -26.60 53.04
N GLN A 176 22.16 -27.84 52.95
CA GLN A 176 22.30 -28.67 51.76
C GLN A 176 21.31 -28.30 50.67
N MET A 177 20.13 -27.83 51.04
CA MET A 177 19.04 -27.52 50.12
C MET A 177 19.06 -26.09 49.59
N ASP A 178 19.71 -25.17 50.28
CA ASP A 178 19.97 -23.78 49.79
C ASP A 178 20.71 -23.73 48.44
N LYS A 179 21.24 -24.88 48.00
CA LYS A 179 21.90 -25.03 46.71
C LYS A 179 20.95 -25.52 45.60
N MET A 180 19.73 -25.91 45.99
CA MET A 180 18.71 -26.36 45.00
C MET A 180 18.02 -25.14 44.36
N PRO A 181 17.59 -25.22 43.10
CA PRO A 181 16.78 -24.22 42.47
C PRO A 181 15.43 -24.04 43.23
N ASP A 182 14.97 -22.82 43.42
CA ASP A 182 13.69 -22.52 44.09
C ASP A 182 12.50 -23.25 43.44
N SER A 183 12.55 -23.46 42.12
CA SER A 183 11.51 -24.20 41.38
C SER A 183 11.36 -25.66 41.78
N ILE A 184 12.37 -26.31 42.35
CA ILE A 184 12.27 -27.67 42.90
C ILE A 184 11.51 -27.65 44.23
N LEU A 185 11.81 -26.67 45.07
CA LEU A 185 11.12 -26.43 46.32
C LEU A 185 9.59 -26.13 46.09
N ASP A 186 9.32 -25.26 45.13
CA ASP A 186 7.94 -24.91 44.73
C ASP A 186 7.15 -26.15 44.22
N GLN A 187 7.80 -26.99 43.36
CA GLN A 187 7.17 -28.22 42.87
C GLN A 187 6.92 -29.24 43.97
N ALA A 188 7.86 -29.39 44.91
CA ALA A 188 7.75 -30.30 46.04
C ALA A 188 6.62 -29.79 47.02
N ALA A 189 6.56 -28.49 47.25
CA ALA A 189 5.50 -27.89 48.05
C ALA A 189 4.12 -28.16 47.46
N ILE A 190 3.94 -27.95 46.15
CA ILE A 190 2.67 -28.22 45.46
C ILE A 190 2.36 -29.71 45.44
N SER A 191 3.34 -30.62 45.32
CA SER A 191 3.17 -32.06 45.43
C SER A 191 2.63 -32.45 46.81
N TYR A 192 3.16 -31.82 47.84
CA TYR A 192 2.70 -31.98 49.20
C TYR A 192 1.25 -31.49 49.38
N VAL A 193 0.94 -30.30 48.88
CA VAL A 193 -0.43 -29.75 48.92
C VAL A 193 -1.42 -30.71 48.23
N LYS A 194 -1.02 -31.25 47.05
CA LYS A 194 -1.83 -32.23 46.34
C LYS A 194 -2.09 -33.50 47.18
N SER A 195 -1.03 -34.09 47.77
CA SER A 195 -1.16 -35.29 48.60
C SER A 195 -2.05 -35.00 49.83
N THR A 196 -1.88 -33.88 50.46
CA THR A 196 -2.72 -33.43 51.60
C THR A 196 -4.19 -33.29 51.21
N TYR A 197 -4.49 -32.73 50.03
CA TYR A 197 -5.87 -32.62 49.52
C TYR A 197 -6.49 -33.98 49.21
N GLU A 198 -5.71 -34.92 48.62
CA GLU A 198 -6.16 -36.31 48.37
C GLU A 198 -6.43 -37.04 49.67
N GLN A 199 -5.63 -36.83 50.73
CA GLN A 199 -5.83 -37.43 52.05
C GLN A 199 -7.10 -36.96 52.73
N ILE A 200 -7.47 -35.67 52.61
CA ILE A 200 -8.73 -35.13 53.19
C ILE A 200 -9.96 -35.36 52.32
N GLY A 201 -9.82 -36.13 51.20
CA GLY A 201 -10.91 -36.52 50.31
C GLY A 201 -11.32 -35.46 49.27
N LEU A 202 -10.52 -34.46 49.00
CA LEU A 202 -10.76 -33.50 47.92
C LEU A 202 -10.48 -34.12 46.54
N ASP A 203 -11.41 -33.92 45.59
CA ASP A 203 -11.27 -34.41 44.21
C ASP A 203 -10.32 -33.50 43.40
N THR A 204 -9.05 -33.81 43.44
CA THR A 204 -8.00 -33.08 42.70
C THR A 204 -8.20 -33.17 41.18
N GLY A 205 -8.84 -34.22 40.65
CA GLY A 205 -9.23 -34.36 39.26
C GLY A 205 -10.32 -33.36 38.85
N HIS A 206 -11.26 -33.10 39.73
CA HIS A 206 -12.28 -32.04 39.51
C HIS A 206 -11.64 -30.64 39.56
N MET A 207 -10.74 -30.39 40.51
CA MET A 207 -10.01 -29.13 40.61
C MET A 207 -9.20 -28.83 39.31
N SER A 208 -8.46 -29.82 38.81
CA SER A 208 -7.77 -29.76 37.52
C SER A 208 -8.70 -29.38 36.38
N THR A 209 -9.84 -30.08 36.26
CA THR A 209 -10.83 -29.82 35.19
C THR A 209 -11.39 -28.40 35.27
N VAL A 210 -11.74 -27.93 36.46
CA VAL A 210 -12.27 -26.57 36.68
C VAL A 210 -11.24 -25.52 36.34
N TYR A 211 -9.98 -25.71 36.77
CA TYR A 211 -8.87 -24.78 36.45
C TYR A 211 -8.64 -24.67 34.95
N ILE A 212 -8.52 -25.83 34.25
CA ILE A 212 -8.33 -25.90 32.81
C ILE A 212 -9.47 -25.20 32.07
N LEU A 213 -10.73 -25.47 32.45
CA LEU A 213 -11.90 -24.81 31.84
C LEU A 213 -11.89 -23.30 32.06
N LYS A 214 -11.59 -22.85 33.28
CA LYS A 214 -11.53 -21.42 33.64
C LYS A 214 -10.45 -20.70 32.88
N THR A 215 -9.25 -21.28 32.84
CA THR A 215 -8.08 -20.71 32.12
C THR A 215 -8.27 -20.76 30.59
N GLY A 216 -8.86 -21.87 30.09
CA GLY A 216 -9.25 -22.00 28.69
C GLY A 216 -10.32 -20.98 28.28
N ALA A 217 -11.30 -20.69 29.14
CA ALA A 217 -12.27 -19.61 28.87
C ALA A 217 -11.61 -18.23 28.84
N LYS A 218 -10.66 -17.96 29.75
CA LYS A 218 -9.85 -16.72 29.70
C LYS A 218 -9.04 -16.61 28.39
N MET A 219 -8.41 -17.70 27.94
CA MET A 219 -7.70 -17.77 26.66
C MET A 219 -8.61 -17.46 25.48
N LEU A 220 -9.80 -18.08 25.43
CA LEU A 220 -10.79 -17.83 24.38
C LEU A 220 -11.26 -16.36 24.39
N GLY A 221 -11.49 -15.79 25.55
CA GLY A 221 -11.84 -14.38 25.71
C GLY A 221 -10.75 -13.45 25.17
N LEU A 222 -9.49 -13.71 25.51
CA LEU A 222 -8.32 -12.96 25.00
C LEU A 222 -8.14 -13.13 23.49
N ALA A 223 -8.29 -14.35 22.98
CA ALA A 223 -8.22 -14.61 21.55
C ALA A 223 -9.32 -13.87 20.79
N ALA A 224 -10.56 -13.87 21.33
CA ALA A 224 -11.68 -13.11 20.76
C ALA A 224 -11.40 -11.59 20.76
N LEU A 225 -10.84 -11.06 21.84
CA LEU A 225 -10.43 -9.65 21.94
C LEU A 225 -9.32 -9.32 20.94
N GLY A 226 -8.30 -10.17 20.83
CA GLY A 226 -7.21 -10.04 19.85
C GLY A 226 -7.74 -10.08 18.41
N MET A 227 -8.66 -11.00 18.12
CA MET A 227 -9.35 -11.07 16.82
C MET A 227 -10.12 -9.78 16.52
N ALA A 228 -10.90 -9.28 17.45
CA ALA A 228 -11.65 -8.03 17.29
C ALA A 228 -10.72 -6.83 17.07
N ALA A 229 -9.63 -6.74 17.82
CA ALA A 229 -8.59 -5.72 17.65
C ALA A 229 -7.93 -5.81 16.27
N SER A 230 -7.58 -7.02 15.82
CA SER A 230 -6.99 -7.25 14.48
C SER A 230 -7.93 -6.81 13.35
N ILE A 231 -9.21 -7.17 13.43
CA ILE A 231 -10.23 -6.77 12.46
C ILE A 231 -10.37 -5.24 12.44
N LEU A 232 -10.46 -4.61 13.62
CA LEU A 232 -10.59 -3.16 13.75
C LEU A 232 -9.37 -2.43 13.19
N ALA A 233 -8.15 -2.87 13.52
CA ALA A 233 -6.91 -2.33 12.99
C ALA A 233 -6.86 -2.43 11.46
N CYS A 234 -7.21 -3.59 10.90
CA CYS A 234 -7.26 -3.81 9.45
C CYS A 234 -8.28 -2.89 8.76
N LEU A 235 -9.48 -2.76 9.32
CA LEU A 235 -10.54 -1.90 8.80
C LEU A 235 -10.11 -0.42 8.82
N MET A 236 -9.52 0.04 9.91
CA MET A 236 -9.02 1.41 10.04
C MET A 236 -7.86 1.69 9.08
N ALA A 237 -6.88 0.78 9.00
CA ALA A 237 -5.73 0.92 8.10
C ALA A 237 -6.18 0.94 6.62
N SER A 238 -7.11 0.08 6.23
CA SER A 238 -7.68 0.03 4.89
C SER A 238 -8.45 1.31 4.53
N ARG A 239 -9.24 1.85 5.48
CA ARG A 239 -9.92 3.14 5.30
C ARG A 239 -8.94 4.30 5.11
N VAL A 240 -7.86 4.35 5.89
CA VAL A 240 -6.81 5.39 5.72
C VAL A 240 -6.13 5.22 4.37
N GLY A 241 -5.72 4.01 4.00
CA GLY A 241 -5.10 3.74 2.70
C GLY A 241 -6.00 4.14 1.52
N ALA A 242 -7.30 3.82 1.58
CA ALA A 242 -8.27 4.21 0.57
C ALA A 242 -8.45 5.75 0.47
N LYS A 243 -8.49 6.46 1.61
CA LYS A 243 -8.56 7.93 1.64
C LYS A 243 -7.30 8.58 1.08
N VAL A 244 -6.12 8.05 1.40
CA VAL A 244 -4.84 8.50 0.82
C VAL A 244 -4.85 8.29 -0.71
N GLY A 245 -5.23 7.10 -1.18
CA GLY A 245 -5.33 6.81 -2.61
C GLY A 245 -6.33 7.72 -3.33
N ARG A 246 -7.51 7.97 -2.74
CA ARG A 246 -8.49 8.92 -3.26
C ARG A 246 -7.92 10.35 -3.35
N GLY A 247 -7.25 10.80 -2.29
CA GLY A 247 -6.62 12.13 -2.26
C GLY A 247 -5.58 12.30 -3.35
N LEU A 248 -4.66 11.34 -3.47
CA LEU A 248 -3.63 11.34 -4.50
C LEU A 248 -4.22 11.34 -5.91
N ARG A 249 -5.22 10.47 -6.20
CA ARG A 249 -5.89 10.44 -7.52
C ARG A 249 -6.55 11.78 -7.85
N ARG A 250 -7.29 12.36 -6.91
CA ARG A 250 -7.92 13.67 -7.10
C ARG A 250 -6.90 14.76 -7.40
N ASP A 251 -5.82 14.82 -6.60
CA ASP A 251 -4.84 15.90 -6.71
C ASP A 251 -3.97 15.73 -7.97
N THR A 252 -3.61 14.49 -8.33
CA THR A 252 -2.92 14.15 -9.59
C THR A 252 -3.79 14.51 -10.79
N PHE A 253 -5.05 14.09 -10.80
CA PHE A 253 -5.96 14.36 -11.91
C PHE A 253 -6.23 15.87 -12.07
N ARG A 254 -6.45 16.59 -10.98
CA ARG A 254 -6.61 18.06 -11.01
C ARG A 254 -5.36 18.73 -11.57
N LYS A 255 -4.17 18.23 -11.21
CA LYS A 255 -2.91 18.76 -11.72
C LYS A 255 -2.76 18.51 -13.21
N VAL A 256 -3.07 17.31 -13.68
CA VAL A 256 -2.99 16.92 -15.10
C VAL A 256 -3.98 17.70 -15.96
N ILE A 257 -5.19 17.93 -15.50
CA ILE A 257 -6.18 18.77 -16.22
C ILE A 257 -5.69 20.22 -16.36
N GLY A 258 -4.90 20.71 -15.40
CA GLY A 258 -4.31 22.05 -15.45
C GLY A 258 -2.99 22.14 -16.22
N PHE A 259 -2.52 21.07 -16.86
CA PHE A 259 -1.32 21.11 -17.68
C PHE A 259 -1.53 21.89 -18.97
N SER A 260 -0.49 22.59 -19.42
CA SER A 260 -0.37 23.05 -20.80
C SER A 260 0.14 21.93 -21.70
N ASN A 261 0.16 22.15 -23.02
CA ASN A 261 0.72 21.16 -23.94
C ASN A 261 2.18 20.83 -23.63
N ALA A 262 2.95 21.80 -23.15
CA ALA A 262 4.37 21.62 -22.79
C ALA A 262 4.58 20.53 -21.72
N GLU A 263 3.70 20.46 -20.70
CA GLU A 263 3.77 19.41 -19.68
C GLU A 263 3.23 18.08 -20.23
N PHE A 264 2.24 18.10 -21.10
CA PHE A 264 1.77 16.87 -21.78
C PHE A 264 2.83 16.25 -22.67
N ASP A 265 3.64 17.07 -23.36
CA ASP A 265 4.75 16.58 -24.19
C ASP A 265 5.86 15.96 -23.36
N LYS A 266 6.10 16.50 -22.15
CA LYS A 266 7.05 15.91 -21.18
C LYS A 266 6.60 14.55 -20.65
N PHE A 267 5.31 14.36 -20.41
CA PHE A 267 4.71 13.15 -19.86
C PHE A 267 3.87 12.47 -20.95
N SER A 268 4.25 11.26 -21.40
CA SER A 268 3.36 10.52 -22.31
C SER A 268 2.01 10.21 -21.65
N THR A 269 0.92 10.20 -22.45
CA THR A 269 -0.44 9.87 -21.96
C THR A 269 -0.48 8.52 -21.24
N ALA A 270 0.21 7.49 -21.77
CA ALA A 270 0.30 6.18 -21.13
C ALA A 270 0.96 6.25 -19.75
N SER A 271 2.00 7.07 -19.61
CA SER A 271 2.68 7.30 -18.32
C SER A 271 1.76 8.00 -17.32
N LEU A 272 1.01 9.04 -17.74
CA LEU A 272 0.07 9.74 -16.87
C LEU A 272 -1.07 8.84 -16.39
N ILE A 273 -1.59 7.96 -17.26
CA ILE A 273 -2.58 6.95 -16.88
C ILE A 273 -2.00 6.02 -15.80
N THR A 274 -0.81 5.46 -16.03
CA THR A 274 -0.15 4.56 -15.07
C THR A 274 0.10 5.24 -13.72
N ARG A 275 0.57 6.49 -13.73
CA ARG A 275 0.83 7.31 -12.53
C ARG A 275 -0.45 7.63 -11.78
N SER A 276 -1.58 7.82 -12.48
CA SER A 276 -2.89 8.11 -11.88
C SER A 276 -3.63 6.88 -11.36
N THR A 277 -3.24 5.67 -11.79
CA THR A 277 -3.90 4.41 -11.45
C THR A 277 -2.99 3.48 -10.67
N ASN A 278 -2.11 2.73 -11.35
CA ASN A 278 -1.27 1.68 -10.77
C ASN A 278 -0.29 2.20 -9.72
N ASP A 279 0.40 3.33 -9.99
CA ASP A 279 1.37 3.86 -9.05
C ASP A 279 0.68 4.30 -7.74
N ILE A 280 -0.50 4.93 -7.82
CA ILE A 280 -1.27 5.30 -6.64
C ILE A 280 -1.81 4.05 -5.92
N GLN A 281 -2.15 2.99 -6.63
CA GLN A 281 -2.57 1.72 -6.02
C GLN A 281 -1.43 1.07 -5.23
N GLN A 282 -0.20 1.10 -5.74
CA GLN A 282 0.99 0.63 -5.02
C GLN A 282 1.23 1.45 -3.75
N ILE A 283 1.10 2.77 -3.81
CA ILE A 283 1.22 3.65 -2.64
C ILE A 283 0.12 3.36 -1.62
N GLN A 284 -1.12 3.15 -2.06
CA GLN A 284 -2.25 2.78 -1.21
C GLN A 284 -1.99 1.46 -0.48
N PHE A 285 -1.53 0.44 -1.20
CA PHE A 285 -1.22 -0.87 -0.64
C PHE A 285 -0.10 -0.79 0.40
N LEU A 286 1.00 -0.09 0.05
CA LEU A 286 2.10 0.13 1.01
C LEU A 286 1.63 0.87 2.25
N THR A 287 0.75 1.87 2.11
CA THR A 287 0.20 2.61 3.26
C THR A 287 -0.52 1.68 4.24
N VAL A 288 -1.35 0.75 3.74
CA VAL A 288 -2.03 -0.25 4.57
C VAL A 288 -1.02 -1.18 5.26
N MET A 289 0.00 -1.65 4.50
CA MET A 289 1.04 -2.53 5.03
C MET A 289 1.88 -1.85 6.13
N ILE A 290 2.25 -0.58 5.95
CA ILE A 290 2.97 0.19 6.97
C ILE A 290 2.13 0.30 8.24
N LEU A 291 0.88 0.72 8.12
CA LEU A 291 -0.01 0.93 9.27
C LEU A 291 -0.35 -0.35 10.02
N ARG A 292 -0.25 -1.52 9.38
CA ARG A 292 -0.59 -2.80 9.97
C ARG A 292 0.63 -3.60 10.40
N ILE A 293 1.61 -3.79 9.51
CA ILE A 293 2.72 -4.73 9.75
C ILE A 293 3.93 -4.00 10.36
N VAL A 294 4.32 -2.84 9.79
CA VAL A 294 5.52 -2.11 10.29
C VAL A 294 5.32 -1.62 11.71
N LEU A 295 4.10 -1.30 12.11
CA LEU A 295 3.81 -0.90 13.49
C LEU A 295 3.63 -2.09 14.44
N TYR A 296 3.04 -3.19 13.96
CA TYR A 296 2.77 -4.37 14.79
C TYR A 296 4.01 -5.23 15.04
N ALA A 297 4.81 -5.52 14.01
CA ALA A 297 5.92 -6.45 14.12
C ALA A 297 7.01 -6.05 15.13
N PRO A 298 7.43 -4.77 15.26
CA PRO A 298 8.36 -4.37 16.31
C PRO A 298 7.79 -4.53 17.72
N VAL A 299 6.48 -4.25 17.91
CA VAL A 299 5.83 -4.42 19.22
C VAL A 299 5.81 -5.88 19.62
N MET A 300 5.50 -6.79 18.67
CA MET A 300 5.55 -8.24 18.91
C MET A 300 6.96 -8.74 19.18
N ALA A 301 7.95 -8.28 18.41
CA ALA A 301 9.34 -8.70 18.61
C ALA A 301 9.88 -8.25 19.99
N ILE A 302 9.71 -6.97 20.33
CA ILE A 302 10.16 -6.43 21.62
C ILE A 302 9.38 -7.06 22.78
N GLY A 303 8.06 -7.14 22.68
CA GLY A 303 7.21 -7.75 23.69
C GLY A 303 7.52 -9.23 23.91
N GLY A 304 7.77 -9.99 22.85
CA GLY A 304 8.20 -11.37 22.91
C GLY A 304 9.56 -11.55 23.61
N ILE A 305 10.54 -10.69 23.24
CA ILE A 305 11.86 -10.68 23.89
C ILE A 305 11.73 -10.38 25.39
N LEU A 306 10.91 -9.40 25.78
CA LEU A 306 10.68 -9.08 27.19
C LEU A 306 9.95 -10.19 27.96
N LYS A 307 9.06 -10.93 27.32
CA LYS A 307 8.41 -12.09 27.95
C LYS A 307 9.41 -13.24 28.16
N VAL A 308 10.18 -13.56 27.12
CA VAL A 308 11.22 -14.61 27.20
C VAL A 308 12.28 -14.32 28.26
N SER A 309 12.74 -13.07 28.37
CA SER A 309 13.73 -12.69 29.38
C SER A 309 13.22 -12.83 30.83
N LYS A 310 11.91 -12.87 31.03
CA LYS A 310 11.29 -13.11 32.34
C LYS A 310 11.07 -14.61 32.66
N THR A 311 10.96 -15.44 31.60
CA THR A 311 10.64 -16.87 31.77
C THR A 311 11.90 -17.68 32.09
N ASN A 312 13.01 -17.50 31.34
CA ASN A 312 14.29 -18.19 31.63
C ASN A 312 15.44 -17.44 30.97
N VAL A 313 16.35 -16.92 31.78
CA VAL A 313 17.49 -16.11 31.31
C VAL A 313 18.54 -16.97 30.63
N ASP A 314 18.75 -18.21 31.07
CA ASP A 314 19.81 -19.10 30.57
C ASP A 314 19.56 -19.57 29.12
N MET A 315 18.29 -19.64 28.68
CA MET A 315 17.92 -20.02 27.32
C MET A 315 17.80 -18.83 26.34
N PHE A 316 17.95 -17.59 26.83
CA PHE A 316 17.77 -16.38 26.03
C PHE A 316 18.70 -16.30 24.80
N TRP A 317 19.90 -16.87 24.87
CA TRP A 317 20.86 -16.93 23.75
C TRP A 317 20.29 -17.65 22.51
N ILE A 318 19.37 -18.61 22.69
CA ILE A 318 18.71 -19.32 21.59
C ILE A 318 17.89 -18.37 20.72
N ILE A 319 17.22 -17.41 21.35
CA ILE A 319 16.48 -16.37 20.61
C ILE A 319 17.44 -15.47 19.83
N GLY A 320 18.57 -15.11 20.44
CA GLY A 320 19.64 -14.37 19.76
C GLY A 320 20.18 -15.12 18.52
N LEU A 321 20.40 -16.44 18.66
CA LEU A 321 20.81 -17.31 17.55
C LEU A 321 19.73 -17.37 16.46
N ALA A 322 18.47 -17.53 16.82
CA ALA A 322 17.34 -17.56 15.88
C ALA A 322 17.27 -16.28 15.06
N VAL A 323 17.30 -15.12 15.71
CA VAL A 323 17.29 -13.80 15.06
C VAL A 323 18.50 -13.64 14.14
N LEU A 324 19.69 -14.03 14.60
CA LEU A 324 20.93 -13.97 13.80
C LEU A 324 20.82 -14.81 12.52
N LEU A 325 20.34 -16.05 12.64
CA LEU A 325 20.18 -16.96 11.49
C LEU A 325 19.17 -16.39 10.48
N ILE A 326 18.04 -15.84 10.95
CA ILE A 326 17.04 -15.24 10.08
C ILE A 326 17.60 -14.03 9.36
N VAL A 327 18.24 -13.11 10.10
CA VAL A 327 18.86 -11.92 9.50
C VAL A 327 19.93 -12.31 8.48
N MET A 328 20.71 -13.35 8.75
CA MET A 328 21.72 -13.88 7.82
C MET A 328 21.08 -14.42 6.54
N VAL A 329 20.04 -15.25 6.64
CA VAL A 329 19.32 -15.80 5.47
C VAL A 329 18.72 -14.67 4.62
N VAL A 330 18.07 -13.70 5.28
CA VAL A 330 17.47 -12.54 4.60
C VAL A 330 18.54 -11.67 3.94
N ALA A 331 19.66 -11.41 4.62
CA ALA A 331 20.78 -10.64 4.06
C ALA A 331 21.37 -11.31 2.82
N VAL A 332 21.60 -12.61 2.87
CA VAL A 332 22.09 -13.39 1.71
C VAL A 332 21.12 -13.28 0.53
N LEU A 333 19.83 -13.50 0.77
CA LEU A 333 18.80 -13.35 -0.27
C LEU A 333 18.76 -11.92 -0.84
N PHE A 334 18.85 -10.92 0.02
CA PHE A 334 18.84 -9.53 -0.41
C PHE A 334 20.05 -9.21 -1.28
N ILE A 335 21.25 -9.62 -0.89
CA ILE A 335 22.49 -9.39 -1.65
C ILE A 335 22.48 -10.13 -2.99
N VAL A 336 21.97 -11.36 -3.02
CA VAL A 336 21.99 -12.21 -4.23
C VAL A 336 20.85 -11.88 -5.19
N VAL A 337 19.63 -11.65 -4.68
CA VAL A 337 18.42 -11.56 -5.49
C VAL A 337 18.07 -10.12 -5.91
N MET A 338 18.30 -9.12 -5.02
CA MET A 338 17.92 -7.73 -5.34
C MET A 338 18.60 -7.16 -6.59
N PRO A 339 19.91 -7.37 -6.85
CA PRO A 339 20.53 -6.91 -8.09
C PRO A 339 19.89 -7.54 -9.33
N LYS A 340 19.46 -8.81 -9.21
CA LYS A 340 18.83 -9.55 -10.31
C LYS A 340 17.44 -9.03 -10.66
N PHE A 341 16.66 -8.52 -9.69
CA PHE A 341 15.37 -7.88 -9.97
C PHE A 341 15.49 -6.69 -10.92
N LYS A 342 16.54 -5.87 -10.77
CA LYS A 342 16.80 -4.76 -11.68
C LYS A 342 17.09 -5.26 -13.11
N ILE A 343 17.84 -6.34 -13.23
CA ILE A 343 18.14 -6.96 -14.54
C ILE A 343 16.90 -7.60 -15.16
N VAL A 344 16.04 -8.25 -14.35
CA VAL A 344 14.74 -8.77 -14.80
C VAL A 344 13.91 -7.65 -15.41
N GLN A 345 13.83 -6.49 -14.75
CA GLN A 345 13.06 -5.36 -15.28
C GLN A 345 13.59 -4.92 -16.65
N ASN A 346 14.91 -4.77 -16.81
CA ASN A 346 15.50 -4.41 -18.10
C ASN A 346 15.21 -5.47 -19.19
N MET A 347 15.16 -6.77 -18.82
CA MET A 347 14.82 -7.84 -19.76
C MET A 347 13.33 -7.82 -20.15
N VAL A 348 12.44 -7.50 -19.21
CA VAL A 348 11.01 -7.28 -19.49
C VAL A 348 10.83 -6.09 -20.45
N ASP A 349 11.52 -4.98 -20.20
CA ASP A 349 11.44 -3.81 -21.08
C ASP A 349 11.94 -4.12 -22.49
N LYS A 350 13.02 -4.89 -22.61
CA LYS A 350 13.54 -5.37 -23.91
C LYS A 350 12.53 -6.29 -24.62
N LEU A 351 11.90 -7.22 -23.90
CA LEU A 351 10.87 -8.10 -24.46
C LEU A 351 9.66 -7.28 -24.95
N ASN A 352 9.22 -6.31 -24.16
CA ASN A 352 8.12 -5.41 -24.51
C ASN A 352 8.44 -4.56 -25.75
N LEU A 353 9.70 -4.09 -25.88
CA LEU A 353 10.15 -3.35 -27.06
C LEU A 353 10.05 -4.22 -28.31
N VAL A 354 10.63 -5.44 -28.28
CA VAL A 354 10.57 -6.39 -29.40
C VAL A 354 9.12 -6.74 -29.74
N SER A 355 8.26 -7.02 -28.74
CA SER A 355 6.84 -7.30 -28.95
C SER A 355 6.13 -6.13 -29.61
N ARG A 356 6.38 -4.91 -29.18
CA ARG A 356 5.76 -3.70 -29.76
C ARG A 356 6.18 -3.49 -31.22
N GLU A 357 7.46 -3.65 -31.51
CA GLU A 357 7.97 -3.54 -32.88
C GLU A 357 7.30 -4.57 -33.81
N ILE A 358 7.22 -5.85 -33.38
CA ILE A 358 6.58 -6.92 -34.13
C ILE A 358 5.10 -6.61 -34.36
N LEU A 359 4.35 -6.25 -33.29
CA LEU A 359 2.91 -6.01 -33.39
C LEU A 359 2.59 -4.78 -34.25
N THR A 360 3.39 -3.73 -34.15
CA THR A 360 3.21 -2.51 -34.96
C THR A 360 3.63 -2.75 -36.41
N GLY A 361 4.72 -3.50 -36.64
CA GLY A 361 5.24 -3.83 -37.96
C GLY A 361 4.67 -5.08 -38.61
N LEU A 362 3.64 -5.73 -38.04
CA LEU A 362 3.12 -7.01 -38.51
C LEU A 362 2.76 -7.06 -40.01
N PRO A 363 2.13 -6.01 -40.58
CA PRO A 363 1.87 -5.99 -42.07
C PRO A 363 3.19 -5.99 -42.87
N VAL A 364 4.23 -5.29 -42.38
CA VAL A 364 5.54 -5.23 -43.06
C VAL A 364 6.25 -6.58 -42.95
N ILE A 365 6.29 -7.17 -41.75
CA ILE A 365 6.87 -8.51 -41.51
C ILE A 365 6.26 -9.54 -42.47
N ARG A 366 4.92 -9.54 -42.63
CA ARG A 366 4.20 -10.45 -43.53
C ARG A 366 4.49 -10.14 -45.01
N ALA A 367 4.54 -8.85 -45.36
CA ALA A 367 4.82 -8.45 -46.74
C ALA A 367 6.21 -8.87 -47.22
N PHE A 368 7.19 -8.84 -46.30
CA PHE A 368 8.59 -9.21 -46.59
C PHE A 368 8.94 -10.67 -46.20
N HIS A 369 7.98 -11.43 -45.68
CA HIS A 369 8.14 -12.84 -45.29
C HIS A 369 9.31 -13.07 -44.30
N THR A 370 9.41 -12.21 -43.28
CA THR A 370 10.48 -12.23 -42.27
C THR A 370 9.98 -12.77 -40.91
N GLU A 371 8.84 -13.46 -40.85
CA GLU A 371 8.20 -13.95 -39.63
C GLU A 371 9.16 -14.79 -38.78
N LYS A 372 9.91 -15.71 -39.42
CA LYS A 372 10.85 -16.59 -38.75
C LYS A 372 11.98 -15.84 -38.05
N HIS A 373 12.49 -14.77 -38.70
CA HIS A 373 13.53 -13.95 -38.13
C HIS A 373 13.06 -13.21 -36.86
N GLU A 374 11.84 -12.65 -36.89
CA GLU A 374 11.27 -11.95 -35.76
C GLU A 374 10.85 -12.91 -34.65
N GLU A 375 10.41 -14.11 -34.99
CA GLU A 375 10.13 -15.18 -34.02
C GLU A 375 11.41 -15.61 -33.29
N GLU A 376 12.52 -15.81 -33.98
CA GLU A 376 13.83 -16.12 -33.39
C GLU A 376 14.35 -14.97 -32.49
N ARG A 377 14.14 -13.73 -32.91
CA ARG A 377 14.49 -12.52 -32.14
C ARG A 377 13.69 -12.43 -30.84
N PHE A 378 12.37 -12.69 -30.90
CA PHE A 378 11.50 -12.74 -29.73
C PHE A 378 11.88 -13.89 -28.81
N ASP A 379 12.08 -15.11 -29.34
CA ASP A 379 12.43 -16.30 -28.57
C ASP A 379 13.76 -16.13 -27.80
N LYS A 380 14.75 -15.48 -28.43
CA LYS A 380 16.02 -15.15 -27.76
C LYS A 380 15.78 -14.23 -26.54
N ALA A 381 15.01 -13.14 -26.72
CA ALA A 381 14.71 -12.23 -25.62
C ALA A 381 13.90 -12.91 -24.50
N ASN A 382 12.94 -13.79 -24.90
CA ASN A 382 12.13 -14.58 -23.97
C ASN A 382 12.96 -15.61 -23.19
N LYS A 383 13.86 -16.33 -23.86
CA LYS A 383 14.79 -17.29 -23.21
C LYS A 383 15.71 -16.60 -22.19
N ASP A 384 16.24 -15.42 -22.51
CA ASP A 384 17.10 -14.67 -21.62
C ASP A 384 16.32 -14.22 -20.35
N LEU A 385 15.11 -13.72 -20.51
CA LEU A 385 14.20 -13.36 -19.42
C LEU A 385 13.84 -14.60 -18.58
N THR A 386 13.52 -15.74 -19.25
CA THR A 386 13.14 -17.00 -18.58
C THR A 386 14.27 -17.54 -17.72
N LYS A 387 15.51 -17.55 -18.22
CA LYS A 387 16.70 -18.01 -17.45
C LYS A 387 16.87 -17.19 -16.17
N LEU A 388 16.74 -15.88 -16.29
CA LEU A 388 16.92 -14.99 -15.14
C LEU A 388 15.76 -15.12 -14.14
N ASN A 389 14.53 -15.21 -14.62
CA ASN A 389 13.35 -15.45 -13.78
C ASN A 389 13.43 -16.80 -13.05
N LEU A 390 13.90 -17.85 -13.72
CA LEU A 390 14.15 -19.17 -13.09
C LEU A 390 15.15 -19.06 -11.95
N PHE A 391 16.26 -18.35 -12.14
CA PHE A 391 17.23 -18.11 -11.07
C PHE A 391 16.61 -17.39 -9.87
N VAL A 392 15.91 -16.28 -10.12
CA VAL A 392 15.25 -15.49 -9.06
C VAL A 392 14.19 -16.33 -8.34
N ASN A 393 13.34 -17.02 -9.09
CA ASN A 393 12.28 -17.85 -8.51
C ASN A 393 12.84 -19.03 -7.71
N ARG A 394 13.88 -19.70 -8.20
CA ARG A 394 14.57 -20.77 -7.44
C ARG A 394 15.12 -20.24 -6.13
N ALA A 395 15.84 -19.10 -6.15
CA ALA A 395 16.36 -18.48 -4.93
C ALA A 395 15.24 -18.12 -3.95
N MET A 396 14.12 -17.57 -4.43
CA MET A 396 12.96 -17.24 -3.58
C MET A 396 12.25 -18.51 -3.07
N THR A 397 12.18 -19.56 -3.86
CA THR A 397 11.57 -20.84 -3.44
C THR A 397 12.38 -21.49 -2.31
N PHE A 398 13.71 -21.37 -2.29
CA PHE A 398 14.54 -21.86 -1.19
C PHE A 398 14.30 -21.13 0.14
N MET A 399 13.75 -19.91 0.11
CA MET A 399 13.54 -19.11 1.31
C MET A 399 12.65 -19.83 2.34
N MET A 400 11.45 -20.29 1.92
CA MET A 400 10.50 -20.90 2.86
C MET A 400 11.02 -22.21 3.47
N PRO A 401 11.56 -23.19 2.72
CA PRO A 401 12.17 -24.38 3.31
C PRO A 401 13.33 -24.07 4.25
N THR A 402 14.18 -23.10 3.91
CA THR A 402 15.30 -22.69 4.78
C THR A 402 14.79 -22.07 6.08
N MET A 403 13.77 -21.21 6.01
CA MET A 403 13.13 -20.65 7.20
C MET A 403 12.47 -21.73 8.06
N MET A 404 11.77 -22.71 7.45
CA MET A 404 11.22 -23.86 8.17
C MET A 404 12.31 -24.68 8.85
N LEU A 405 13.46 -24.88 8.17
CA LEU A 405 14.60 -25.58 8.77
C LEU A 405 15.13 -24.82 9.99
N VAL A 406 15.28 -23.50 9.88
CA VAL A 406 15.71 -22.67 11.03
C VAL A 406 14.70 -22.76 12.16
N MET A 407 13.39 -22.59 11.87
CA MET A 407 12.33 -22.65 12.89
C MET A 407 12.32 -24.00 13.60
N ASN A 408 12.29 -25.10 12.85
CA ASN A 408 12.28 -26.45 13.44
C ASN A 408 13.61 -26.78 14.15
N GLY A 409 14.76 -26.34 13.61
CA GLY A 409 16.05 -26.48 14.26
C GLY A 409 16.12 -25.74 15.60
N ILE A 410 15.61 -24.53 15.67
CA ILE A 410 15.48 -23.75 16.92
C ILE A 410 14.53 -24.45 17.90
N THR A 411 13.39 -24.98 17.42
CA THR A 411 12.46 -25.75 18.27
C THR A 411 13.14 -26.99 18.86
N VAL A 412 13.86 -27.76 18.04
CA VAL A 412 14.64 -28.92 18.55
C VAL A 412 15.69 -28.49 19.57
N LEU A 413 16.37 -27.38 19.34
CA LEU A 413 17.37 -26.84 20.26
C LEU A 413 16.72 -26.40 21.58
N ILE A 414 15.55 -25.73 21.54
CA ILE A 414 14.80 -25.37 22.74
C ILE A 414 14.38 -26.62 23.52
N VAL A 415 13.88 -27.65 22.83
CA VAL A 415 13.50 -28.91 23.49
C VAL A 415 14.71 -29.64 24.10
N TRP A 416 15.84 -29.64 23.40
CA TRP A 416 17.07 -30.24 23.90
C TRP A 416 17.58 -29.53 25.16
N VAL A 417 17.78 -28.22 25.10
CA VAL A 417 18.30 -27.44 26.23
C VAL A 417 17.26 -27.36 27.36
N GLY A 418 15.99 -27.08 27.00
CA GLY A 418 14.89 -27.04 27.96
C GLY A 418 14.65 -28.38 28.68
N GLY A 419 14.80 -29.50 27.96
CA GLY A 419 14.73 -30.85 28.58
C GLY A 419 15.80 -31.07 29.65
N HIS A 420 17.02 -30.58 29.45
CA HIS A 420 18.05 -30.60 30.48
C HIS A 420 17.68 -29.67 31.66
N SER A 421 17.21 -28.44 31.37
CA SER A 421 16.78 -27.54 32.42
C SER A 421 15.59 -28.06 33.23
N ILE A 422 14.68 -28.82 32.58
CA ILE A 422 13.57 -29.48 33.29
C ILE A 422 14.11 -30.63 34.18
N ASN A 423 15.08 -31.44 33.68
CA ASN A 423 15.66 -32.48 34.46
C ASN A 423 16.46 -31.96 35.66
N ASP A 424 17.06 -30.79 35.50
CA ASP A 424 17.79 -30.08 36.56
C ASP A 424 16.85 -29.27 37.48
N GLY A 425 15.53 -29.34 37.26
CA GLY A 425 14.51 -28.66 38.03
C GLY A 425 14.43 -27.14 37.85
N ALA A 426 15.19 -26.57 36.89
CA ALA A 426 15.26 -25.11 36.67
C ALA A 426 14.13 -24.58 35.77
N MET A 427 13.25 -25.43 35.24
CA MET A 427 12.16 -25.06 34.32
C MET A 427 11.03 -26.08 34.37
N GLN A 428 9.79 -25.62 34.15
CA GLN A 428 8.64 -26.51 33.99
C GLN A 428 8.34 -26.76 32.49
N VAL A 429 7.59 -27.85 32.20
CA VAL A 429 7.26 -28.25 30.83
C VAL A 429 6.40 -27.19 30.12
N GLY A 430 5.44 -26.58 30.83
CA GLY A 430 4.61 -25.53 30.27
C GLY A 430 5.41 -24.29 29.90
N ASP A 431 6.44 -23.93 30.68
CA ASP A 431 7.32 -22.80 30.38
C ASP A 431 8.15 -23.04 29.11
N MET A 432 8.63 -24.26 28.91
CA MET A 432 9.29 -24.65 27.66
C MET A 432 8.34 -24.53 26.47
N MET A 433 7.06 -24.91 26.62
CA MET A 433 6.04 -24.77 25.58
C MET A 433 5.75 -23.29 25.27
N ALA A 434 5.64 -22.44 26.30
CA ALA A 434 5.49 -21.00 26.13
C ALA A 434 6.71 -20.37 25.44
N PHE A 435 7.92 -20.79 25.83
CA PHE A 435 9.18 -20.34 25.21
C PHE A 435 9.23 -20.65 23.72
N ILE A 436 8.82 -21.86 23.30
CA ILE A 436 8.71 -22.24 21.88
C ILE A 436 7.75 -21.29 21.16
N GLN A 437 6.57 -21.01 21.74
CA GLN A 437 5.59 -20.12 21.13
C GLN A 437 6.11 -18.69 21.02
N TYR A 438 6.76 -18.14 22.04
CA TYR A 438 7.43 -16.83 21.98
C TYR A 438 8.52 -16.78 20.91
N ALA A 439 9.38 -17.81 20.85
CA ALA A 439 10.40 -17.91 19.81
C ALA A 439 9.79 -17.83 18.41
N MET A 440 8.71 -18.59 18.17
CA MET A 440 7.99 -18.57 16.89
C MET A 440 7.37 -17.20 16.58
N GLN A 441 6.77 -16.52 17.57
CA GLN A 441 6.22 -15.18 17.39
C GLN A 441 7.30 -14.15 17.05
N ILE A 442 8.44 -14.20 17.73
CA ILE A 442 9.60 -13.32 17.46
C ILE A 442 10.10 -13.56 16.03
N ILE A 443 10.33 -14.82 15.65
CA ILE A 443 10.78 -15.22 14.30
C ILE A 443 9.82 -14.69 13.23
N MET A 444 8.51 -14.90 13.41
CA MET A 444 7.49 -14.42 12.47
C MET A 444 7.46 -12.91 12.37
N SER A 445 7.67 -12.18 13.47
CA SER A 445 7.76 -10.71 13.48
C SER A 445 8.92 -10.21 12.64
N PHE A 446 10.10 -10.82 12.75
CA PHE A 446 11.25 -10.49 11.90
C PHE A 446 10.97 -10.81 10.42
N LEU A 447 10.34 -11.94 10.10
CA LEU A 447 9.93 -12.27 8.74
C LEU A 447 8.98 -11.23 8.15
N MET A 448 8.00 -10.74 8.91
CA MET A 448 7.09 -9.68 8.47
C MET A 448 7.84 -8.40 8.12
N ILE A 449 8.82 -7.99 8.93
CA ILE A 449 9.66 -6.81 8.65
C ILE A 449 10.45 -7.01 7.34
N CYS A 450 11.01 -8.20 7.15
CA CYS A 450 11.77 -8.54 5.94
C CYS A 450 10.91 -8.50 4.66
N MET A 451 9.67 -9.02 4.70
CA MET A 451 8.75 -8.97 3.55
C MET A 451 8.49 -7.54 3.09
N ILE A 452 8.33 -6.61 4.02
CA ILE A 452 8.08 -5.19 3.70
C ILE A 452 9.30 -4.56 3.04
N SER A 453 10.51 -4.91 3.47
CA SER A 453 11.76 -4.38 2.91
C SER A 453 11.88 -4.65 1.40
N VAL A 454 11.29 -5.73 0.89
CA VAL A 454 11.23 -6.03 -0.55
C VAL A 454 10.20 -5.17 -1.30
N MET A 455 9.10 -4.80 -0.65
CA MET A 455 8.01 -4.03 -1.28
C MET A 455 8.25 -2.51 -1.24
N LEU A 456 8.96 -2.03 -0.22
CA LEU A 456 9.23 -0.62 0.02
C LEU A 456 9.88 0.10 -1.18
N PRO A 457 10.92 -0.44 -1.86
CA PRO A 457 11.55 0.21 -3.00
C PRO A 457 10.60 0.41 -4.19
N ARG A 458 9.74 -0.56 -4.49
CA ARG A 458 8.76 -0.46 -5.59
C ARG A 458 7.78 0.68 -5.36
N ALA A 459 7.21 0.75 -4.17
CA ALA A 459 6.27 1.81 -3.84
C ALA A 459 6.98 3.18 -3.68
N ALA A 460 8.27 3.22 -3.33
CA ALA A 460 9.07 4.43 -3.32
C ALA A 460 9.22 5.02 -4.74
N VAL A 461 9.51 4.18 -5.74
CA VAL A 461 9.57 4.60 -7.16
C VAL A 461 8.20 5.11 -7.64
N SER A 462 7.11 4.38 -7.33
CA SER A 462 5.76 4.84 -7.66
C SER A 462 5.42 6.19 -7.00
N ALA A 463 5.83 6.38 -5.75
CA ALA A 463 5.64 7.64 -5.04
C ALA A 463 6.45 8.79 -5.67
N GLU A 464 7.65 8.53 -6.13
CA GLU A 464 8.50 9.51 -6.83
C GLU A 464 7.88 9.93 -8.17
N ARG A 465 7.40 8.97 -8.96
CA ARG A 465 6.72 9.24 -10.25
C ARG A 465 5.44 10.05 -10.08
N VAL A 466 4.65 9.78 -9.05
CA VAL A 466 3.46 10.58 -8.73
C VAL A 466 3.85 11.96 -8.21
N ASP A 467 4.91 12.06 -7.40
CA ASP A 467 5.42 13.33 -6.87
C ASP A 467 5.97 14.24 -7.98
N GLU A 468 6.59 13.67 -9.02
CA GLU A 468 7.05 14.40 -10.20
C GLU A 468 5.89 15.11 -10.90
N VAL A 469 4.74 14.42 -11.10
CA VAL A 469 3.54 15.04 -11.67
C VAL A 469 2.99 16.14 -10.76
N LEU A 470 2.91 15.88 -9.45
CA LEU A 470 2.36 16.84 -8.49
C LEU A 470 3.25 18.08 -8.29
N LYS A 471 4.56 17.96 -8.52
CA LYS A 471 5.54 19.07 -8.44
C LYS A 471 5.75 19.78 -9.76
N SER A 472 5.32 19.20 -10.89
CA SER A 472 5.46 19.84 -12.18
C SER A 472 4.81 21.21 -12.15
N GLU A 473 5.57 22.25 -12.45
CA GLU A 473 5.06 23.61 -12.57
C GLU A 473 4.44 23.78 -13.96
N THR A 474 3.19 24.24 -13.99
CA THR A 474 2.51 24.59 -15.22
C THR A 474 3.11 25.90 -15.72
N LYS A 475 3.50 25.99 -16.99
CA LYS A 475 4.13 27.20 -17.52
C LYS A 475 3.10 28.31 -17.77
N ILE A 476 1.89 27.95 -18.18
CA ILE A 476 0.83 28.88 -18.52
C ILE A 476 -0.11 29.07 -17.33
N HIS A 477 -0.15 30.27 -16.82
CA HIS A 477 -1.02 30.68 -15.71
C HIS A 477 -1.89 31.87 -16.10
N ASP A 478 -3.06 31.94 -15.49
CA ASP A 478 -3.88 33.13 -15.57
C ASP A 478 -3.18 34.28 -14.82
N PRO A 479 -3.26 35.51 -15.34
CA PRO A 479 -2.67 36.67 -14.68
C PRO A 479 -3.38 36.95 -13.33
N LYS A 480 -2.67 37.61 -12.40
CA LYS A 480 -3.21 37.95 -11.08
C LYS A 480 -4.34 38.99 -11.19
N ASP A 481 -4.20 39.96 -12.12
CA ASP A 481 -5.18 40.98 -12.44
C ASP A 481 -5.59 40.85 -13.91
N PRO A 482 -6.51 39.92 -14.23
CA PRO A 482 -6.92 39.68 -15.60
C PRO A 482 -7.66 40.87 -16.18
N LYS A 483 -7.31 41.22 -17.43
CA LYS A 483 -8.08 42.12 -18.22
C LYS A 483 -9.30 41.41 -18.77
N THR A 484 -10.34 42.15 -19.12
CA THR A 484 -11.56 41.67 -19.78
C THR A 484 -11.62 42.13 -21.23
N LEU A 485 -12.15 41.29 -22.08
CA LEU A 485 -12.40 41.65 -23.47
C LEU A 485 -13.49 42.77 -23.58
N PRO A 486 -13.39 43.65 -24.59
CA PRO A 486 -14.42 44.64 -24.84
C PRO A 486 -15.79 43.99 -25.06
N LYS A 487 -16.86 44.53 -24.44
CA LYS A 487 -18.22 43.98 -24.56
C LYS A 487 -18.76 43.92 -25.99
N ASN A 488 -18.25 44.79 -26.86
CA ASN A 488 -18.63 44.88 -28.29
C ASN A 488 -17.52 44.33 -29.19
N GLY A 489 -16.53 43.61 -28.64
CA GLY A 489 -15.51 42.97 -29.42
C GLY A 489 -16.10 41.91 -30.34
N LYS A 490 -15.59 41.81 -31.55
CA LYS A 490 -16.03 40.85 -32.59
C LYS A 490 -14.98 39.78 -32.88
N GLY A 491 -13.94 39.68 -32.04
CA GLY A 491 -12.93 38.65 -32.11
C GLY A 491 -11.77 38.96 -33.10
N GLU A 492 -11.45 40.21 -33.40
CA GLU A 492 -10.30 40.58 -34.23
C GLU A 492 -9.04 39.97 -33.66
N VAL A 493 -8.32 39.16 -34.45
CA VAL A 493 -7.05 38.48 -34.06
C VAL A 493 -5.89 39.16 -34.73
N ALA A 494 -4.92 39.69 -33.97
CA ALA A 494 -3.70 40.24 -34.50
C ALA A 494 -2.43 39.58 -33.93
N PHE A 495 -1.50 39.29 -34.80
CA PHE A 495 -0.15 38.87 -34.50
C PHE A 495 0.80 40.07 -34.74
N GLU A 496 1.57 40.43 -33.74
CA GLU A 496 2.50 41.56 -33.79
C GLU A 496 3.91 41.06 -33.48
N HIS A 497 4.73 40.91 -34.51
CA HIS A 497 6.14 40.47 -34.43
C HIS A 497 6.35 39.17 -33.66
N VAL A 498 5.51 38.15 -33.91
CA VAL A 498 5.50 36.91 -33.18
C VAL A 498 6.55 35.94 -33.64
N SER A 499 7.48 35.58 -32.72
CA SER A 499 8.39 34.44 -32.87
C SER A 499 8.08 33.36 -31.83
N PHE A 500 8.34 32.10 -32.19
CA PHE A 500 8.02 30.99 -31.29
C PHE A 500 8.93 29.80 -31.54
N HIS A 501 9.44 29.21 -30.43
CA HIS A 501 10.02 27.87 -30.43
C HIS A 501 9.36 26.98 -29.37
N TYR A 502 9.35 25.67 -29.60
CA TYR A 502 8.84 24.71 -28.64
C TYR A 502 9.73 24.60 -27.40
N PRO A 503 9.21 24.32 -26.22
CA PRO A 503 10.00 24.15 -25.00
C PRO A 503 11.08 23.09 -25.16
N GLY A 504 12.37 23.53 -25.04
CA GLY A 504 13.54 22.65 -25.19
C GLY A 504 14.13 22.62 -26.59
N ALA A 505 13.52 23.29 -27.56
CA ALA A 505 14.16 23.54 -28.88
C ALA A 505 15.03 24.80 -28.82
N GLU A 506 16.12 24.81 -29.60
CA GLU A 506 17.03 25.96 -29.72
C GLU A 506 16.65 26.87 -30.91
N GLU A 507 15.92 26.32 -31.88
CA GLU A 507 15.56 27.05 -33.12
C GLU A 507 14.07 27.44 -33.06
N ASP A 508 13.76 28.63 -33.56
CA ASP A 508 12.39 29.11 -33.72
C ASP A 508 11.70 28.36 -34.87
N VAL A 509 10.42 28.04 -34.65
CA VAL A 509 9.51 27.45 -35.66
C VAL A 509 8.71 28.52 -36.38
N LEU A 510 8.52 29.68 -35.75
CA LEU A 510 7.90 30.86 -36.34
C LEU A 510 8.80 32.09 -36.12
N HIS A 511 8.98 32.87 -37.17
CA HIS A 511 9.87 34.03 -37.18
C HIS A 511 9.12 35.30 -37.58
N ASP A 512 9.03 36.29 -36.72
CA ASP A 512 8.51 37.63 -36.95
C ASP A 512 7.16 37.68 -37.69
N ILE A 513 6.22 36.86 -37.27
CA ILE A 513 4.88 36.75 -37.87
C ILE A 513 4.05 37.98 -37.53
N THR A 514 3.58 38.71 -38.57
CA THR A 514 2.73 39.90 -38.39
C THR A 514 1.58 39.89 -39.38
N PHE A 515 0.33 39.81 -38.85
CA PHE A 515 -0.90 39.91 -39.62
C PHE A 515 -2.11 40.26 -38.72
N THR A 516 -3.21 40.64 -39.34
CA THR A 516 -4.49 40.86 -38.66
C THR A 516 -5.58 40.12 -39.41
N ALA A 517 -6.40 39.36 -38.70
CA ALA A 517 -7.61 38.67 -39.16
C ALA A 517 -8.84 39.40 -38.62
N LYS A 518 -9.74 39.83 -39.50
CA LYS A 518 -10.87 40.71 -39.16
C LYS A 518 -12.19 39.95 -39.10
N PRO A 519 -13.15 40.41 -38.29
CA PRO A 519 -14.51 39.86 -38.28
C PRO A 519 -15.18 39.93 -39.67
N GLY A 520 -15.88 38.85 -40.03
CA GLY A 520 -16.53 38.70 -41.33
C GLY A 520 -15.60 38.26 -42.46
N GLU A 521 -14.29 38.16 -42.19
CA GLU A 521 -13.28 37.73 -43.17
C GLU A 521 -12.74 36.31 -42.85
N THR A 522 -12.43 35.59 -43.90
CA THR A 522 -11.70 34.30 -43.80
C THR A 522 -10.22 34.60 -44.07
N THR A 523 -9.36 34.31 -43.06
CA THR A 523 -7.93 34.31 -43.20
C THR A 523 -7.42 32.86 -43.31
N ALA A 524 -6.82 32.52 -44.44
CA ALA A 524 -6.32 31.20 -44.71
C ALA A 524 -4.78 31.11 -44.59
N PHE A 525 -4.29 29.99 -44.11
CA PHE A 525 -2.87 29.71 -43.98
C PHE A 525 -2.49 28.54 -44.88
N ILE A 526 -1.53 28.73 -45.77
CA ILE A 526 -1.04 27.71 -46.68
C ILE A 526 0.49 27.71 -46.70
N GLY A 527 1.09 26.62 -47.12
CA GLY A 527 2.57 26.45 -47.22
C GLY A 527 2.97 24.98 -47.17
N SER A 528 4.27 24.73 -47.27
CA SER A 528 4.84 23.38 -47.25
C SER A 528 4.53 22.61 -45.95
N THR A 529 4.67 21.28 -45.98
CA THR A 529 4.54 20.48 -44.74
C THR A 529 5.67 20.82 -43.77
N GLY A 530 5.36 21.12 -42.52
CA GLY A 530 6.35 21.49 -41.50
C GLY A 530 6.64 22.99 -41.38
N CYS A 531 6.10 23.87 -42.26
CA CYS A 531 6.38 25.31 -42.22
C CYS A 531 5.71 26.09 -41.05
N GLY A 532 5.12 25.42 -40.06
CA GLY A 532 4.61 26.06 -38.82
C GLY A 532 3.11 26.42 -38.81
N LYS A 533 2.27 26.02 -39.80
CA LYS A 533 0.83 26.38 -39.88
C LYS A 533 0.02 25.98 -38.62
N SER A 534 0.07 24.72 -38.20
CA SER A 534 -0.60 24.26 -37.00
C SER A 534 -0.02 24.88 -35.74
N THR A 535 1.26 25.14 -35.70
CA THR A 535 1.94 25.86 -34.60
C THR A 535 1.33 27.24 -34.43
N LEU A 536 1.18 28.01 -35.54
CA LEU A 536 0.63 29.36 -35.54
C LEU A 536 -0.77 29.40 -34.94
N VAL A 537 -1.68 28.52 -35.42
CA VAL A 537 -3.08 28.53 -34.93
C VAL A 537 -3.19 27.98 -33.49
N ASN A 538 -2.27 27.16 -33.03
CA ASN A 538 -2.20 26.65 -31.65
C ASN A 538 -1.76 27.72 -30.62
N LEU A 539 -1.15 28.81 -31.05
CA LEU A 539 -0.78 29.92 -30.17
C LEU A 539 -2.02 30.77 -29.80
N ILE A 540 -3.05 30.85 -30.67
CA ILE A 540 -4.24 31.66 -30.44
C ILE A 540 -5.02 31.23 -29.20
N PRO A 541 -5.35 29.90 -28.97
CA PRO A 541 -5.99 29.44 -27.74
C PRO A 541 -5.04 29.40 -26.54
N ARG A 542 -3.82 29.96 -26.70
CA ARG A 542 -2.78 29.97 -25.68
C ARG A 542 -2.46 28.55 -25.18
N PHE A 543 -2.23 27.61 -26.13
CA PHE A 543 -1.70 26.28 -25.78
C PHE A 543 -0.19 26.36 -25.48
N TYR A 544 0.47 27.37 -26.02
CA TYR A 544 1.82 27.83 -25.72
C TYR A 544 1.84 29.35 -25.68
N ASP A 545 2.71 29.95 -24.89
CA ASP A 545 2.98 31.40 -24.94
C ASP A 545 4.06 31.67 -26.00
N VAL A 546 3.96 32.82 -26.69
CA VAL A 546 4.94 33.25 -27.70
C VAL A 546 6.29 33.55 -27.04
N THR A 547 7.38 33.33 -27.80
CA THR A 547 8.74 33.62 -27.35
C THR A 547 9.00 35.11 -27.43
N GLU A 548 8.64 35.75 -28.57
CA GLU A 548 8.74 37.18 -28.80
C GLU A 548 7.45 37.71 -29.42
N GLY A 549 7.20 39.03 -29.31
CA GLY A 549 6.02 39.65 -29.79
C GLY A 549 4.76 39.41 -28.91
N LYS A 550 3.60 39.60 -29.49
CA LYS A 550 2.29 39.38 -28.81
C LYS A 550 1.22 38.96 -29.82
N ILE A 551 0.23 38.25 -29.27
CA ILE A 551 -1.03 37.95 -29.97
C ILE A 551 -2.15 38.65 -29.21
N THR A 552 -2.99 39.38 -29.96
CA THR A 552 -4.10 40.09 -29.35
C THR A 552 -5.44 39.60 -29.91
N ILE A 553 -6.48 39.61 -29.06
CA ILE A 553 -7.89 39.49 -29.47
C ILE A 553 -8.60 40.78 -29.06
N ASP A 554 -9.26 41.42 -30.02
CA ASP A 554 -9.90 42.73 -29.84
C ASP A 554 -8.96 43.76 -29.15
N GLY A 555 -7.66 43.74 -29.53
CA GLY A 555 -6.62 44.62 -29.03
C GLY A 555 -6.08 44.26 -27.63
N GLN A 556 -6.56 43.19 -26.97
CA GLN A 556 -6.04 42.71 -25.68
C GLN A 556 -5.06 41.55 -25.88
N ASP A 557 -3.89 41.62 -25.26
CA ASP A 557 -2.93 40.53 -25.29
C ASP A 557 -3.53 39.27 -24.64
N VAL A 558 -3.46 38.12 -25.30
CA VAL A 558 -3.99 36.84 -24.82
C VAL A 558 -3.36 36.39 -23.48
N ARG A 559 -2.18 36.93 -23.13
CA ARG A 559 -1.51 36.65 -21.85
C ARG A 559 -2.12 37.41 -20.68
N ASP A 560 -2.80 38.55 -20.98
CA ASP A 560 -3.48 39.38 -19.97
C ASP A 560 -4.90 38.90 -19.65
N LEU A 561 -5.44 37.98 -20.44
CA LEU A 561 -6.77 37.39 -20.26
C LEU A 561 -6.70 36.11 -19.42
N THR A 562 -7.82 35.75 -18.78
CA THR A 562 -7.93 34.38 -18.26
C THR A 562 -8.06 33.38 -19.41
N GLN A 563 -7.51 32.18 -19.25
CA GLN A 563 -7.65 31.13 -20.28
C GLN A 563 -9.12 30.78 -20.56
N HIS A 564 -9.98 30.91 -19.54
CA HIS A 564 -11.43 30.68 -19.67
C HIS A 564 -12.04 31.72 -20.60
N GLU A 565 -11.87 33.02 -20.33
CA GLU A 565 -12.43 34.11 -21.14
C GLU A 565 -11.92 34.10 -22.58
N LEU A 566 -10.59 33.85 -22.75
CA LEU A 566 -10.00 33.69 -24.05
C LEU A 566 -10.65 32.56 -24.85
N ARG A 567 -10.68 31.35 -24.26
CA ARG A 567 -11.15 30.13 -24.94
C ARG A 567 -12.67 30.10 -25.12
N ASP A 568 -13.41 30.89 -24.35
CA ASP A 568 -14.83 31.03 -24.50
C ASP A 568 -15.20 31.69 -25.83
N LYS A 569 -14.33 32.56 -26.32
CA LYS A 569 -14.46 33.26 -27.63
C LYS A 569 -14.05 32.40 -28.82
N LEU A 570 -13.41 31.25 -28.59
CA LEU A 570 -12.82 30.44 -29.66
C LEU A 570 -13.62 29.18 -29.92
N GLY A 571 -13.85 28.84 -31.19
CA GLY A 571 -14.29 27.55 -31.68
C GLY A 571 -13.13 26.86 -32.40
N TYR A 572 -12.52 25.85 -31.76
CA TYR A 572 -11.31 25.18 -32.26
C TYR A 572 -11.63 23.79 -32.79
N VAL A 573 -11.25 23.52 -34.04
CA VAL A 573 -11.34 22.21 -34.69
C VAL A 573 -9.94 21.73 -35.03
N PRO A 574 -9.43 20.72 -34.31
CA PRO A 574 -8.06 20.19 -34.54
C PRO A 574 -7.98 19.39 -35.82
N GLN A 575 -6.78 19.23 -36.36
CA GLN A 575 -6.48 18.44 -37.55
C GLN A 575 -7.02 17.01 -37.46
N LYS A 576 -6.88 16.35 -36.31
CA LYS A 576 -7.51 15.04 -36.04
C LYS A 576 -8.75 15.24 -35.19
N GLY A 577 -9.93 15.01 -35.75
CA GLY A 577 -11.19 15.06 -35.02
C GLY A 577 -11.20 14.10 -33.84
N VAL A 578 -11.32 14.62 -32.63
CA VAL A 578 -11.40 13.85 -31.38
C VAL A 578 -12.84 13.85 -30.88
N LEU A 579 -13.41 12.64 -30.73
CA LEU A 579 -14.75 12.46 -30.15
C LEU A 579 -14.65 11.77 -28.79
N PHE A 580 -15.54 12.17 -27.89
CA PHE A 580 -15.65 11.58 -26.57
C PHE A 580 -16.68 10.45 -26.54
N SER A 581 -16.51 9.49 -25.65
CA SER A 581 -17.49 8.45 -25.38
C SER A 581 -18.81 9.08 -24.94
N GLY A 582 -19.92 8.63 -25.51
CA GLY A 582 -21.24 9.17 -25.27
C GLY A 582 -22.14 8.96 -26.47
N ASN A 583 -22.85 9.99 -26.92
CA ASN A 583 -23.64 9.96 -28.12
C ASN A 583 -23.31 11.14 -29.06
N ILE A 584 -23.91 11.17 -30.24
CA ILE A 584 -23.69 12.22 -31.23
C ILE A 584 -24.08 13.58 -30.64
N ALA A 585 -25.26 13.69 -30.01
CA ALA A 585 -25.73 14.92 -29.38
C ALA A 585 -24.73 15.48 -28.35
N SER A 586 -24.24 14.62 -27.43
CA SER A 586 -23.27 15.04 -26.39
C SER A 586 -21.93 15.50 -26.98
N ASN A 587 -21.55 14.99 -28.14
CA ASN A 587 -20.33 15.41 -28.84
C ASN A 587 -20.50 16.74 -29.56
N ILE A 588 -21.66 17.00 -30.19
CA ILE A 588 -21.95 18.29 -30.83
C ILE A 588 -22.09 19.37 -29.76
N MET A 589 -22.87 19.12 -28.73
CA MET A 589 -23.16 20.09 -27.65
C MET A 589 -22.03 20.19 -26.60
N PHE A 590 -20.87 19.58 -26.81
CA PHE A 590 -19.75 19.60 -25.88
C PHE A 590 -19.24 21.03 -25.58
N GLY A 591 -19.26 21.91 -26.57
CA GLY A 591 -18.88 23.33 -26.46
C GLY A 591 -19.99 24.25 -25.88
N ASN A 592 -21.25 23.80 -25.91
CA ASN A 592 -22.41 24.50 -25.41
C ASN A 592 -23.42 23.54 -24.77
N PRO A 593 -23.13 23.01 -23.57
CA PRO A 593 -24.01 22.02 -22.92
C PRO A 593 -25.41 22.52 -22.57
N ALA A 594 -25.60 23.82 -22.50
CA ALA A 594 -26.88 24.49 -22.19
C ALA A 594 -27.70 24.86 -23.45
N GLY A 595 -27.14 24.63 -24.65
CA GLY A 595 -27.79 25.00 -25.90
C GLY A 595 -29.01 24.14 -26.21
N SER A 596 -29.85 24.65 -27.09
CA SER A 596 -31.10 24.01 -27.50
C SER A 596 -30.88 22.86 -28.51
N GLU A 597 -31.90 22.01 -28.66
CA GLU A 597 -31.91 20.95 -29.68
C GLU A 597 -31.94 21.56 -31.11
N GLN A 598 -32.49 22.75 -31.25
CA GLN A 598 -32.52 23.46 -32.51
C GLN A 598 -31.10 23.93 -32.91
N GLU A 599 -30.31 24.49 -31.99
CA GLU A 599 -28.92 24.88 -32.23
C GLU A 599 -28.05 23.68 -32.57
N MET A 600 -28.25 22.54 -31.88
CA MET A 600 -27.59 21.29 -32.20
C MET A 600 -27.88 20.85 -33.63
N THR A 601 -29.16 20.89 -34.04
CA THR A 601 -29.59 20.42 -35.37
C THR A 601 -29.06 21.39 -36.44
N GLU A 602 -29.12 22.69 -36.24
CA GLU A 602 -28.57 23.69 -37.14
C GLU A 602 -27.04 23.52 -37.32
N ALA A 603 -26.32 23.33 -36.22
CA ALA A 603 -24.85 23.05 -36.27
C ALA A 603 -24.53 21.77 -37.04
N ALA A 604 -25.36 20.74 -36.89
CA ALA A 604 -25.19 19.51 -37.62
C ALA A 604 -25.51 19.67 -39.13
N GLN A 605 -26.48 20.51 -39.47
CA GLN A 605 -26.82 20.83 -40.86
C GLN A 605 -25.70 21.59 -41.54
N ILE A 606 -25.19 22.66 -40.93
CA ILE A 606 -24.07 23.45 -41.44
C ILE A 606 -22.83 22.56 -41.65
N ALA A 607 -22.51 21.68 -40.69
CA ALA A 607 -21.42 20.76 -40.77
C ALA A 607 -21.67 19.58 -41.72
N GLN A 608 -22.76 19.54 -42.46
CA GLN A 608 -23.17 18.45 -43.38
C GLN A 608 -23.18 17.07 -42.68
N ALA A 609 -23.53 17.05 -41.40
CA ALA A 609 -23.51 15.82 -40.60
C ALA A 609 -24.85 15.08 -40.60
N VAL A 610 -25.94 15.76 -40.93
CA VAL A 610 -27.31 15.22 -40.85
C VAL A 610 -27.48 13.96 -41.70
N GLU A 611 -26.92 13.93 -42.92
CA GLU A 611 -27.03 12.80 -43.85
C GLU A 611 -26.61 11.48 -43.17
N PHE A 612 -25.42 11.45 -42.53
CA PHE A 612 -24.98 10.22 -41.87
C PHE A 612 -25.65 9.99 -40.52
N ILE A 613 -26.06 11.07 -39.81
CA ILE A 613 -26.79 10.94 -38.55
C ILE A 613 -28.14 10.26 -38.77
N ASP A 614 -28.84 10.62 -39.84
CA ASP A 614 -30.14 10.01 -40.19
C ASP A 614 -30.02 8.54 -40.61
N THR A 615 -28.86 8.08 -41.05
CA THR A 615 -28.62 6.64 -41.31
C THR A 615 -28.45 5.81 -40.02
N LYS A 616 -28.24 6.47 -38.88
CA LYS A 616 -28.08 5.76 -37.62
C LYS A 616 -29.42 5.43 -36.96
N PRO A 617 -29.57 4.24 -36.32
CA PRO A 617 -30.85 3.80 -35.75
C PRO A 617 -31.45 4.77 -34.74
N GLU A 618 -30.58 5.41 -33.89
CA GLU A 618 -31.00 6.31 -32.82
C GLU A 618 -30.68 7.79 -33.15
N ARG A 619 -30.32 8.07 -34.43
CA ARG A 619 -29.98 9.42 -34.90
C ARG A 619 -28.98 10.11 -33.95
N TYR A 620 -29.32 11.26 -33.38
CA TYR A 620 -28.47 12.05 -32.44
C TYR A 620 -28.14 11.31 -31.13
N LYS A 621 -28.95 10.32 -30.72
CA LYS A 621 -28.71 9.51 -29.52
C LYS A 621 -27.80 8.32 -29.80
N SER A 622 -27.43 8.06 -31.07
CA SER A 622 -26.55 6.95 -31.44
C SER A 622 -25.20 7.02 -30.69
N PRO A 623 -24.72 5.89 -30.16
CA PRO A 623 -23.54 5.85 -29.34
C PRO A 623 -22.26 6.15 -30.13
N ILE A 624 -21.37 6.93 -29.54
CA ILE A 624 -20.00 7.17 -29.98
C ILE A 624 -19.06 6.43 -29.02
N SER A 625 -18.26 5.51 -29.57
CA SER A 625 -17.24 4.79 -28.81
C SER A 625 -16.04 5.69 -28.50
N GLN A 626 -15.17 5.24 -27.58
CA GLN A 626 -13.96 5.96 -27.20
C GLN A 626 -13.12 6.35 -28.42
N GLY A 627 -12.79 7.64 -28.55
CA GLY A 627 -12.05 8.17 -29.70
C GLY A 627 -12.80 8.10 -31.03
N GLY A 628 -14.12 7.80 -31.01
CA GLY A 628 -14.94 7.71 -32.21
C GLY A 628 -14.57 6.52 -33.12
N ALA A 629 -14.11 5.39 -32.55
CA ALA A 629 -13.67 4.23 -33.37
C ALA A 629 -14.77 3.64 -34.25
N ASN A 630 -16.05 3.92 -33.97
CA ASN A 630 -17.23 3.46 -34.70
C ASN A 630 -17.75 4.45 -35.77
N VAL A 631 -17.00 5.51 -36.06
CA VAL A 631 -17.33 6.48 -37.12
C VAL A 631 -16.11 6.73 -38.00
N SER A 632 -16.35 7.05 -39.30
CA SER A 632 -15.25 7.32 -40.24
C SER A 632 -14.54 8.62 -39.99
N GLY A 633 -13.33 8.82 -40.57
CA GLY A 633 -12.53 10.04 -40.42
C GLY A 633 -13.31 11.30 -40.81
N GLY A 634 -13.99 11.30 -41.97
CA GLY A 634 -14.84 12.42 -42.39
C GLY A 634 -16.03 12.67 -41.47
N GLN A 635 -16.66 11.60 -40.92
CA GLN A 635 -17.74 11.75 -39.93
C GLN A 635 -17.24 12.37 -38.61
N LYS A 636 -16.05 11.94 -38.14
CA LYS A 636 -15.41 12.56 -36.96
C LYS A 636 -15.18 14.06 -37.19
N GLN A 637 -14.69 14.40 -38.36
CA GLN A 637 -14.39 15.78 -38.70
C GLN A 637 -15.65 16.63 -38.75
N ARG A 638 -16.70 16.15 -39.42
CA ARG A 638 -18.00 16.85 -39.48
C ARG A 638 -18.60 17.04 -38.08
N LEU A 639 -18.52 16.06 -37.17
CA LEU A 639 -18.98 16.22 -35.79
C LEU A 639 -18.11 17.20 -35.00
N SER A 640 -16.80 17.26 -35.24
CA SER A 640 -15.91 18.22 -34.62
C SER A 640 -16.18 19.65 -35.10
N ILE A 641 -16.50 19.82 -36.40
CA ILE A 641 -16.95 21.10 -36.98
C ILE A 641 -18.29 21.50 -36.39
N ALA A 642 -19.28 20.59 -36.32
CA ALA A 642 -20.59 20.86 -35.70
C ALA A 642 -20.43 21.32 -34.23
N ARG A 643 -19.50 20.72 -33.47
CA ARG A 643 -19.17 21.13 -32.09
C ARG A 643 -18.70 22.58 -32.01
N ALA A 644 -17.84 23.00 -32.92
CA ALA A 644 -17.35 24.38 -32.95
C ALA A 644 -18.46 25.36 -33.34
N ILE A 645 -19.32 25.00 -34.29
CA ILE A 645 -20.47 25.81 -34.73
C ILE A 645 -21.51 25.96 -33.61
N ALA A 646 -21.84 24.87 -32.90
CA ALA A 646 -22.80 24.88 -31.80
C ALA A 646 -22.38 25.75 -30.62
N LYS A 647 -21.11 26.12 -30.52
CA LYS A 647 -20.58 27.02 -29.50
C LYS A 647 -20.87 28.52 -29.80
N HIS A 648 -21.11 28.90 -31.05
CA HIS A 648 -21.28 30.30 -31.53
C HIS A 648 -20.13 31.22 -31.09
N PRO A 649 -18.85 30.87 -31.41
CA PRO A 649 -17.71 31.66 -30.98
C PRO A 649 -17.51 32.91 -31.87
N ASP A 650 -16.75 33.89 -31.36
CA ASP A 650 -16.35 35.07 -32.12
C ASP A 650 -15.22 34.76 -33.12
N VAL A 651 -14.41 33.71 -32.82
CA VAL A 651 -13.29 33.26 -33.68
C VAL A 651 -13.38 31.76 -33.92
N TYR A 652 -13.46 31.34 -35.17
CA TYR A 652 -13.40 29.99 -35.61
C TYR A 652 -11.98 29.65 -36.07
N ILE A 653 -11.43 28.52 -35.62
CA ILE A 653 -10.12 28.01 -35.98
C ILE A 653 -10.26 26.60 -36.52
N PHE A 654 -9.94 26.38 -37.78
CA PHE A 654 -9.98 25.10 -38.47
C PHE A 654 -8.56 24.68 -38.85
N ASP A 655 -7.95 23.75 -38.12
CA ASP A 655 -6.65 23.22 -38.42
C ASP A 655 -6.77 22.00 -39.36
N ASP A 656 -6.55 22.24 -40.68
CA ASP A 656 -6.61 21.24 -41.76
C ASP A 656 -7.89 20.35 -41.71
N SER A 657 -9.00 20.98 -41.25
CA SER A 657 -10.22 20.24 -40.86
C SER A 657 -11.06 19.79 -42.05
N PHE A 658 -10.78 20.27 -43.25
CA PHE A 658 -11.53 19.97 -44.48
C PHE A 658 -10.87 18.89 -45.34
N SER A 659 -9.61 18.56 -45.09
CA SER A 659 -8.84 17.60 -45.92
C SER A 659 -9.41 16.19 -45.95
N ALA A 660 -10.12 15.77 -44.90
CA ALA A 660 -10.77 14.45 -44.79
C ALA A 660 -12.17 14.40 -45.43
N LEU A 661 -12.66 15.51 -46.00
CA LEU A 661 -13.95 15.60 -46.66
C LEU A 661 -13.83 15.40 -48.17
N ASP A 662 -14.87 14.86 -48.79
CA ASP A 662 -14.97 14.87 -50.21
C ASP A 662 -15.27 16.27 -50.76
N TYR A 663 -14.92 16.53 -52.02
CA TYR A 663 -15.01 17.85 -52.64
C TYR A 663 -16.41 18.49 -52.56
N LYS A 664 -17.46 17.69 -52.76
CA LYS A 664 -18.85 18.16 -52.74
C LYS A 664 -19.26 18.59 -51.32
N THR A 665 -18.99 17.75 -50.35
CA THR A 665 -19.29 18.03 -48.93
C THR A 665 -18.50 19.26 -48.44
N ASP A 666 -17.22 19.38 -48.79
CA ASP A 666 -16.36 20.53 -48.44
C ASP A 666 -16.93 21.84 -49.00
N THR A 667 -17.33 21.87 -50.29
CA THR A 667 -17.87 23.08 -50.93
C THR A 667 -19.17 23.54 -50.29
N VAL A 668 -20.12 22.62 -50.04
CA VAL A 668 -21.43 22.94 -49.45
C VAL A 668 -21.24 23.37 -47.98
N LEU A 669 -20.38 22.71 -47.22
CA LEU A 669 -20.10 23.05 -45.84
C LEU A 669 -19.50 24.46 -45.73
N ARG A 670 -18.51 24.81 -46.55
CA ARG A 670 -17.90 26.14 -46.52
C ARG A 670 -18.87 27.25 -46.92
N SER A 671 -19.74 27.01 -47.90
CA SER A 671 -20.81 27.96 -48.27
C SER A 671 -21.73 28.20 -47.10
N ALA A 672 -22.24 27.12 -46.46
CA ALA A 672 -23.11 27.26 -45.29
C ALA A 672 -22.39 27.89 -44.05
N LEU A 673 -21.12 27.64 -43.89
CA LEU A 673 -20.29 28.25 -42.85
C LEU A 673 -20.14 29.75 -43.08
N LYS A 674 -19.88 30.20 -44.31
CA LYS A 674 -19.72 31.60 -44.65
C LYS A 674 -20.99 32.41 -44.34
N GLU A 675 -22.18 31.87 -44.61
CA GLU A 675 -23.44 32.48 -44.25
C GLU A 675 -23.61 32.68 -42.74
N LYS A 676 -23.12 31.73 -41.93
CA LYS A 676 -23.27 31.75 -40.47
C LYS A 676 -22.21 32.58 -39.75
N THR A 677 -21.03 32.79 -40.37
CA THR A 677 -19.87 33.43 -39.76
C THR A 677 -19.63 34.87 -40.20
N THR A 678 -20.68 35.55 -40.70
CA THR A 678 -20.60 36.95 -41.21
C THR A 678 -20.11 37.97 -40.20
N ASP A 679 -20.28 37.71 -38.91
CA ASP A 679 -19.83 38.57 -37.79
C ASP A 679 -18.63 37.99 -37.02
N SER A 680 -18.08 36.87 -37.45
CA SER A 680 -17.00 36.17 -36.77
C SER A 680 -15.72 36.16 -37.59
N VAL A 681 -14.57 35.97 -36.95
CA VAL A 681 -13.29 35.74 -37.60
C VAL A 681 -13.17 34.25 -37.95
N VAL A 682 -12.80 33.91 -39.18
CA VAL A 682 -12.60 32.54 -39.62
C VAL A 682 -11.13 32.32 -40.01
N LEU A 683 -10.46 31.43 -39.29
CA LEU A 683 -9.06 31.05 -39.51
C LEU A 683 -9.00 29.62 -40.06
N ILE A 684 -8.42 29.42 -41.24
CA ILE A 684 -8.38 28.11 -41.90
C ILE A 684 -6.93 27.75 -42.23
N VAL A 685 -6.40 26.72 -41.66
CA VAL A 685 -5.20 26.05 -42.16
C VAL A 685 -5.61 25.08 -43.24
N ALA A 686 -5.04 25.21 -44.43
CA ALA A 686 -5.35 24.35 -45.55
C ALA A 686 -4.08 23.81 -46.23
N GLN A 687 -4.22 22.66 -46.85
CA GLN A 687 -3.24 22.05 -47.76
C GLN A 687 -3.71 22.13 -49.22
N ARG A 688 -5.00 22.37 -49.44
CA ARG A 688 -5.58 22.44 -50.79
C ARG A 688 -5.92 23.87 -51.17
N ILE A 689 -5.48 24.29 -52.36
CA ILE A 689 -5.82 25.60 -52.91
C ILE A 689 -7.34 25.79 -53.04
N SER A 690 -8.04 24.72 -53.50
CA SER A 690 -9.53 24.73 -53.63
C SER A 690 -10.25 25.11 -52.36
N THR A 691 -9.67 24.88 -51.19
CA THR A 691 -10.27 25.21 -49.87
C THR A 691 -10.21 26.74 -49.58
N ILE A 692 -9.24 27.45 -50.16
CA ILE A 692 -8.92 28.83 -49.80
C ILE A 692 -9.07 29.85 -50.97
N LEU A 693 -9.54 29.38 -52.13
CA LEU A 693 -9.72 30.25 -53.31
C LEU A 693 -10.46 31.53 -53.06
N HIS A 694 -11.47 31.48 -52.18
CA HIS A 694 -12.37 32.61 -51.85
C HIS A 694 -12.10 33.22 -50.48
N ALA A 695 -10.92 33.00 -49.91
CA ALA A 695 -10.51 33.65 -48.67
C ALA A 695 -10.15 35.11 -48.94
N GLU A 696 -10.66 36.01 -48.08
CA GLU A 696 -10.40 37.44 -48.18
C GLU A 696 -8.92 37.76 -47.91
N GLN A 697 -8.24 36.87 -47.13
CA GLN A 697 -6.79 36.96 -46.91
C GLN A 697 -6.19 35.59 -46.92
N ILE A 698 -5.13 35.37 -47.68
CA ILE A 698 -4.31 34.18 -47.66
C ILE A 698 -2.91 34.54 -47.19
N ILE A 699 -2.38 33.84 -46.23
CA ILE A 699 -1.04 33.97 -45.68
C ILE A 699 -0.24 32.73 -46.10
N VAL A 700 0.84 32.97 -46.87
CA VAL A 700 1.71 31.92 -47.32
C VAL A 700 2.90 31.83 -46.37
N LEU A 701 3.05 30.64 -45.74
CA LEU A 701 4.14 30.35 -44.84
C LEU A 701 5.18 29.47 -45.51
N ASP A 702 6.43 29.84 -45.39
CA ASP A 702 7.56 29.04 -45.79
C ASP A 702 8.70 29.19 -44.77
N ASP A 703 9.20 28.06 -44.27
CA ASP A 703 10.23 27.97 -43.23
C ASP A 703 9.97 28.93 -42.04
N GLY A 704 8.74 28.89 -41.51
CA GLY A 704 8.32 29.70 -40.35
C GLY A 704 8.15 31.19 -40.61
N LYS A 705 8.22 31.67 -41.86
CA LYS A 705 8.07 33.10 -42.25
C LYS A 705 6.88 33.32 -43.17
N ILE A 706 6.30 34.52 -43.10
CA ILE A 706 5.30 34.92 -44.08
C ILE A 706 6.06 35.37 -45.36
N VAL A 707 5.87 34.60 -46.44
CA VAL A 707 6.51 34.91 -47.75
C VAL A 707 5.52 35.57 -48.73
N GLY A 708 4.19 35.52 -48.42
CA GLY A 708 3.18 36.16 -49.23
C GLY A 708 1.90 36.43 -48.39
N LYS A 709 1.23 37.52 -48.68
CA LYS A 709 -0.07 37.92 -48.04
C LYS A 709 -0.90 38.65 -49.05
N GLY A 710 -2.14 38.21 -49.27
CA GLY A 710 -3.07 38.82 -50.22
C GLY A 710 -4.20 37.88 -50.58
N THR A 711 -4.93 38.18 -51.64
CA THR A 711 -5.94 37.31 -52.24
C THR A 711 -5.34 36.23 -53.13
N HIS A 712 -6.13 35.24 -53.56
CA HIS A 712 -5.68 34.21 -54.47
C HIS A 712 -5.05 34.79 -55.76
N GLU A 713 -5.71 35.76 -56.39
CA GLU A 713 -5.28 36.42 -57.63
C GLU A 713 -4.00 37.25 -57.45
N GLU A 714 -3.91 37.97 -56.35
CA GLU A 714 -2.72 38.76 -56.00
C GLU A 714 -1.50 37.86 -55.79
N LEU A 715 -1.68 36.78 -55.03
CA LEU A 715 -0.60 35.87 -54.68
C LEU A 715 -0.10 35.05 -55.89
N LEU A 716 -0.97 34.71 -56.83
CA LEU A 716 -0.55 34.05 -58.07
C LEU A 716 0.43 34.94 -58.86
N LYS A 717 0.29 36.29 -58.74
CA LYS A 717 1.14 37.26 -59.47
C LYS A 717 2.37 37.67 -58.66
N THR A 718 2.31 37.64 -57.32
CA THR A 718 3.31 38.27 -56.45
C THR A 718 4.13 37.32 -55.61
N CYS A 719 3.71 36.05 -55.48
CA CYS A 719 4.33 35.09 -54.57
C CYS A 719 4.69 33.78 -55.27
N ASP A 720 5.98 33.57 -55.57
CA ASP A 720 6.48 32.37 -56.25
C ASP A 720 6.16 31.09 -55.48
N ALA A 721 6.25 31.10 -54.15
CA ALA A 721 5.93 29.95 -53.33
C ALA A 721 4.45 29.56 -53.46
N TYR A 722 3.54 30.54 -53.47
CA TYR A 722 2.12 30.32 -53.69
C TYR A 722 1.82 29.78 -55.08
N TYR A 723 2.47 30.38 -56.11
CA TYR A 723 2.34 29.93 -57.50
C TYR A 723 2.75 28.46 -57.64
N GLN A 724 3.85 28.07 -57.07
CA GLN A 724 4.31 26.66 -57.11
C GLN A 724 3.32 25.70 -56.47
N ILE A 725 2.74 26.07 -55.31
CA ILE A 725 1.71 25.26 -54.66
C ILE A 725 0.46 25.20 -55.53
N ALA A 726 0.02 26.32 -56.13
CA ALA A 726 -1.15 26.37 -56.98
C ALA A 726 -0.94 25.56 -58.26
N ALA A 727 0.22 25.71 -58.91
CA ALA A 727 0.58 24.96 -60.14
C ALA A 727 0.68 23.44 -59.93
N SER A 728 0.95 22.98 -58.70
CA SER A 728 0.93 21.58 -58.37
C SER A 728 -0.46 20.98 -58.18
N GLN A 729 -1.51 21.82 -58.04
CA GLN A 729 -2.85 21.39 -57.66
C GLN A 729 -3.94 21.80 -58.67
N LEU A 730 -3.75 22.89 -59.42
CA LEU A 730 -4.69 23.41 -60.41
C LEU A 730 -4.26 23.05 -61.82
N SER A 731 -5.21 22.93 -62.73
CA SER A 731 -4.93 22.74 -64.15
C SER A 731 -4.37 24.05 -64.79
N GLU A 732 -3.67 23.92 -65.90
CA GLU A 732 -3.17 25.10 -66.64
C GLU A 732 -4.30 26.04 -67.09
N SER A 733 -5.52 25.51 -67.34
CA SER A 733 -6.67 26.31 -67.71
C SER A 733 -7.18 27.15 -66.53
N GLU A 734 -7.25 26.56 -65.31
CA GLU A 734 -7.68 27.25 -64.10
C GLU A 734 -6.66 28.31 -63.67
N LEU A 735 -5.38 28.03 -63.76
CA LEU A 735 -4.31 28.99 -63.51
C LEU A 735 -4.37 30.18 -64.46
N LYS A 736 -4.58 29.93 -65.78
CA LYS A 736 -4.70 30.99 -66.79
C LYS A 736 -5.96 31.83 -66.57
N GLU A 737 -7.06 31.25 -66.15
CA GLU A 737 -8.31 31.94 -65.86
C GLU A 737 -8.20 32.85 -64.66
N ALA A 738 -7.51 32.36 -63.58
CA ALA A 738 -7.25 33.16 -62.35
C ALA A 738 -6.21 34.27 -62.55
N MET A 739 -5.34 34.19 -63.59
CA MET A 739 -4.37 35.20 -63.93
C MET A 739 -4.84 36.21 -64.96
N LYS A 740 -6.05 36.03 -65.55
CA LYS A 740 -6.61 37.04 -66.47
C LYS A 740 -7.12 38.22 -65.66
N GLU A 741 -6.63 39.43 -66.04
CA GLU A 741 -7.18 40.69 -65.53
C GLU A 741 -8.63 40.82 -66.01
N GLU A 742 -9.53 41.25 -65.15
CA GLU A 742 -10.79 41.85 -65.59
C GLU A 742 -10.42 43.16 -66.32
N ASP A 743 -10.57 43.21 -67.63
CA ASP A 743 -10.54 44.40 -68.47
C ASP A 743 -11.75 45.29 -68.20
#